data_f088fd8a7a7877007b99d54f925254f2
#
_entry.id   f088fd8a7a7877007b99d54f925254f2
#
_cell.length_a   1.000
_cell.length_b   1.000
_cell.length_c   1.000
_cell.angle_alpha   90.00
_cell.angle_beta   90.00
_cell.angle_gamma   90.00
#
_symmetry.space_group_name_H-M   'P 1'
#
loop_
_entity.id
_entity.type
_entity.pdbx_description
1 polymer ?
#
loop_
_entity_poly.entity_id
_entity_poly.type
_entity_poly.pdbx_seq_one_letter_code
_entity_poly.pdbx_strand_id
1 'polypeptide(L)'
;MFTFAQDQLKPETLWKFGRVSEPKVSPNGKQIVYNVTRYNVAENKGNTDLWIVDVNGRESKQLTSTAFSESNARWRPDGKKIGFLSTESGSSQLWEMNADGTDKKQISNFEGGIYNFNYSPTMKHIYFSQEVEIDMSLKKRYPDLPKANALMYDELMMRHWNQWEDGSYSHIMFCTYDNGTLGKPTDIMPNERFDAPTMPFGGEEQLNWSVDGKTIAYTCKKVSGTEYAKSTNTEIYLYNIETGKTVNVSQPNLGYDVEPRFSPDGKHIAWLSMERAGFEADKNRIFVMDLNTKVITDITKPFDFSADNILWSKDSKTIYFTACVDAVHQLYSYNLLAKKDPLRKITNGMSDLGSIDLSFDGKSIDIIATRVNMSSPTEIYKIELLKGNSYKLTNTNDAELNKLELGKVEKRMVETTDGKEMLVWVIYPPNFDKHKKYPSLLVCQGGPQSTVSQGFSYRWNFQLMAAQGYVVIAPNRRGLPSFGQEWNDQISGDWGGQAMRDLLSAVDDVSKEEYIDKDRRAAVGASYGGYSVYWLAGHHENRFKSFIAHCGVFNLESMYGSTEEIFFVNHDLEGPYWKTPTPKSYEQFSPHKFVKNWNTPILVIHNEKDFRVPLGEGLQAYSAAQLQGIKSRFLYFSDEGHWVTKPQNSLLWQREFFRWLDETLK
;
A
#
# COMPACT_ATOMS: atom_id res chain seq x y z
N MET A 1 3.79 3.08 44.52
CA MET A 1 3.58 3.13 43.08
C MET A 1 2.28 2.40 42.79
N PHE A 2 1.21 3.10 42.47
CA PHE A 2 -0.02 2.45 42.00
C PHE A 2 0.25 1.98 40.58
N THR A 3 0.44 0.68 40.38
CA THR A 3 0.38 0.05 39.06
C THR A 3 -1.08 0.10 38.61
N PHE A 4 -1.45 1.07 37.80
CA PHE A 4 -2.72 0.98 37.04
C PHE A 4 -2.62 -0.31 36.20
N ALA A 5 -3.65 -1.16 36.29
CA ALA A 5 -3.78 -2.29 35.38
C ALA A 5 -3.82 -1.70 33.96
N GLN A 6 -2.93 -2.17 33.09
CA GLN A 6 -2.94 -1.75 31.69
C GLN A 6 -4.16 -2.33 30.98
N ASP A 7 -4.74 -1.55 30.08
CA ASP A 7 -5.92 -1.95 29.31
C ASP A 7 -5.51 -2.92 28.18
N GLN A 8 -6.40 -3.85 27.86
CA GLN A 8 -6.24 -4.67 26.66
C GLN A 8 -6.64 -3.86 25.41
N LEU A 9 -5.94 -4.08 24.30
CA LEU A 9 -6.30 -3.51 23.01
C LEU A 9 -7.66 -4.06 22.55
N LYS A 10 -8.60 -3.16 22.23
CA LYS A 10 -9.95 -3.46 21.72
C LYS A 10 -10.14 -2.83 20.35
N PRO A 11 -11.10 -3.30 19.53
CA PRO A 11 -11.43 -2.67 18.25
C PRO A 11 -11.64 -1.17 18.37
N GLU A 12 -12.38 -0.73 19.36
CA GLU A 12 -12.68 0.69 19.60
C GLU A 12 -11.45 1.53 19.97
N THR A 13 -10.49 0.93 20.68
CA THR A 13 -9.23 1.59 21.02
C THR A 13 -8.34 1.77 19.81
N LEU A 14 -8.33 0.80 18.90
CA LEU A 14 -7.57 0.86 17.64
C LEU A 14 -7.97 2.08 16.79
N TRP A 15 -9.25 2.47 16.84
CA TRP A 15 -9.78 3.63 16.09
C TRP A 15 -9.49 4.99 16.75
N LYS A 16 -8.95 5.02 17.97
CA LYS A 16 -8.51 6.25 18.63
C LYS A 16 -7.14 6.73 18.19
N PHE A 17 -6.32 5.85 17.61
CA PHE A 17 -4.98 6.22 17.15
C PHE A 17 -5.02 7.20 15.98
N GLY A 18 -4.21 8.26 16.08
CA GLY A 18 -3.93 9.15 14.96
C GLY A 18 -3.01 8.47 13.94
N ARG A 19 -3.35 8.61 12.67
CA ARG A 19 -2.54 8.04 11.57
C ARG A 19 -1.62 9.10 11.03
N VAL A 20 -0.35 9.02 11.40
CA VAL A 20 0.72 9.94 10.97
C VAL A 20 1.19 9.55 9.57
N SER A 21 1.29 10.54 8.67
CA SER A 21 1.74 10.32 7.28
C SER A 21 2.38 11.56 6.66
N GLU A 22 3.00 11.38 5.51
CA GLU A 22 3.51 12.41 4.59
C GLU A 22 4.40 13.49 5.23
N PRO A 23 5.46 13.13 5.97
CA PRO A 23 6.40 14.13 6.46
C PRO A 23 7.12 14.81 5.29
N LYS A 24 7.18 16.15 5.32
CA LYS A 24 7.92 16.98 4.36
C LYS A 24 8.80 17.97 5.09
N VAL A 25 10.07 17.88 4.85
CA VAL A 25 11.08 18.76 5.46
C VAL A 25 11.07 20.13 4.79
N SER A 26 11.15 21.19 5.58
CA SER A 26 11.25 22.57 5.08
C SER A 26 12.54 22.78 4.28
N PRO A 27 12.58 23.73 3.32
CA PRO A 27 13.77 24.00 2.50
C PRO A 27 15.02 24.36 3.31
N ASN A 28 14.84 24.97 4.49
CA ASN A 28 15.94 25.25 5.41
C ASN A 28 16.37 24.06 6.28
N GLY A 29 15.69 22.90 6.14
CA GLY A 29 16.01 21.65 6.83
C GLY A 29 15.63 21.57 8.31
N LYS A 30 14.88 22.54 8.86
CA LYS A 30 14.67 22.69 10.32
C LYS A 30 13.31 22.25 10.83
N GLN A 31 12.31 22.23 9.98
CA GLN A 31 10.93 21.90 10.34
C GLN A 31 10.36 20.81 9.43
N ILE A 32 9.40 20.08 9.92
CA ILE A 32 8.70 19.01 9.21
C ILE A 32 7.21 19.31 9.32
N VAL A 33 6.54 19.50 8.18
CA VAL A 33 5.06 19.46 8.11
C VAL A 33 4.63 18.04 7.84
N TYR A 34 3.53 17.58 8.45
CA TYR A 34 3.03 16.21 8.30
C TYR A 34 1.53 16.14 8.56
N ASN A 35 0.91 15.05 8.15
CA ASN A 35 -0.51 14.79 8.31
C ASN A 35 -0.78 13.94 9.54
N VAL A 36 -1.90 14.20 10.22
CA VAL A 36 -2.49 13.32 11.22
C VAL A 36 -3.96 13.13 10.91
N THR A 37 -4.33 11.92 10.48
CA THR A 37 -5.74 11.56 10.28
C THR A 37 -6.32 10.96 11.55
N ARG A 38 -7.43 11.50 12.02
CA ARG A 38 -8.23 10.96 13.13
C ARG A 38 -9.62 10.60 12.66
N TYR A 39 -10.18 9.56 13.24
CA TYR A 39 -11.50 9.05 12.84
C TYR A 39 -12.55 9.35 13.89
N ASN A 40 -13.65 9.92 13.46
CA ASN A 40 -14.89 10.01 14.24
C ASN A 40 -15.79 8.82 13.86
N VAL A 41 -15.83 7.82 14.72
CA VAL A 41 -16.63 6.62 14.48
C VAL A 41 -18.11 6.91 14.43
N ALA A 42 -18.61 7.86 15.24
CA ALA A 42 -20.03 8.22 15.26
C ALA A 42 -20.46 8.89 13.94
N GLU A 43 -19.60 9.70 13.35
CA GLU A 43 -19.83 10.32 12.04
C GLU A 43 -19.42 9.45 10.86
N ASN A 44 -18.82 8.29 11.14
CA ASN A 44 -18.33 7.32 10.14
C ASN A 44 -17.36 7.92 9.12
N LYS A 45 -16.49 8.82 9.54
CA LYS A 45 -15.51 9.47 8.66
C LYS A 45 -14.20 9.84 9.36
N GLY A 46 -13.15 9.99 8.56
CA GLY A 46 -11.87 10.54 8.99
C GLY A 46 -11.79 12.04 8.72
N ASN A 47 -10.96 12.70 9.49
CA ASN A 47 -10.51 14.07 9.26
C ASN A 47 -9.00 14.12 9.35
N THR A 48 -8.35 14.77 8.39
CA THR A 48 -6.90 14.93 8.32
C THR A 48 -6.55 16.37 8.61
N ASP A 49 -5.68 16.59 9.58
CA ASP A 49 -5.14 17.89 9.93
C ASP A 49 -3.62 17.94 9.67
N LEU A 50 -3.14 19.14 9.41
CA LEU A 50 -1.71 19.42 9.25
C LEU A 50 -1.07 19.76 10.58
N TRP A 51 0.08 19.19 10.80
CA TRP A 51 0.92 19.38 11.98
C TRP A 51 2.33 19.78 11.58
N ILE A 52 3.07 20.43 12.48
CA ILE A 52 4.46 20.78 12.29
C ILE A 52 5.29 20.41 13.51
N VAL A 53 6.52 19.96 13.30
CA VAL A 53 7.49 19.65 14.34
C VAL A 53 8.88 20.12 13.92
N ASP A 54 9.70 20.51 14.89
CA ASP A 54 11.13 20.80 14.67
C ASP A 54 11.93 19.51 14.47
N VAL A 55 12.94 19.50 13.60
CA VAL A 55 13.82 18.33 13.35
C VAL A 55 14.61 17.86 14.60
N ASN A 56 14.57 18.61 15.68
CA ASN A 56 15.11 18.20 16.99
C ASN A 56 14.05 17.62 17.94
N GLY A 57 12.80 17.41 17.47
CA GLY A 57 11.74 16.78 18.22
C GLY A 57 11.15 17.63 19.36
N ARG A 58 11.23 18.97 19.25
CA ARG A 58 10.51 19.85 20.16
C ARG A 58 9.04 19.91 19.75
N GLU A 59 8.18 20.14 20.72
CA GLU A 59 6.71 20.19 20.65
C GLU A 59 6.08 20.21 19.24
N SER A 60 5.31 19.17 18.93
CA SER A 60 4.46 19.16 17.74
C SER A 60 3.33 20.18 17.89
N LYS A 61 3.10 21.01 16.86
CA LYS A 61 2.03 21.99 16.81
C LYS A 61 1.04 21.63 15.71
N GLN A 62 -0.25 21.67 16.04
CA GLN A 62 -1.32 21.56 15.03
C GLN A 62 -1.44 22.87 14.27
N LEU A 63 -1.43 22.82 12.94
CA LEU A 63 -1.55 23.97 12.05
C LEU A 63 -2.99 24.20 11.59
N THR A 64 -3.76 23.11 11.40
CA THR A 64 -5.16 23.16 11.00
C THR A 64 -6.02 22.36 11.96
N SER A 65 -7.30 22.75 12.13
CA SER A 65 -8.26 22.08 13.01
C SER A 65 -9.69 22.31 12.52
N THR A 66 -9.91 22.24 11.21
CA THR A 66 -11.21 22.48 10.60
C THR A 66 -12.05 21.19 10.59
N ALA A 67 -13.33 21.30 10.21
CA ALA A 67 -14.18 20.13 9.99
C ALA A 67 -13.91 19.42 8.65
N PHE A 68 -12.99 19.95 7.84
CA PHE A 68 -12.60 19.46 6.53
C PHE A 68 -11.20 18.87 6.59
N SER A 69 -10.90 17.93 5.72
CA SER A 69 -9.55 17.38 5.62
C SER A 69 -8.61 18.33 4.89
N GLU A 70 -7.46 18.57 5.49
CA GLU A 70 -6.32 19.21 4.87
C GLU A 70 -5.21 18.16 4.66
N SER A 71 -4.70 18.07 3.45
CA SER A 71 -3.73 17.03 3.07
C SER A 71 -2.75 17.52 2.01
N ASN A 72 -1.83 16.64 1.60
CA ASN A 72 -0.87 16.93 0.54
C ASN A 72 -0.06 18.22 0.79
N ALA A 73 0.42 18.39 2.03
CA ALA A 73 1.16 19.59 2.42
C ALA A 73 2.51 19.69 1.71
N ARG A 74 2.84 20.88 1.16
CA ARG A 74 4.09 21.17 0.47
C ARG A 74 4.65 22.49 0.94
N TRP A 75 5.92 22.48 1.25
CA TRP A 75 6.64 23.72 1.46
C TRP A 75 6.79 24.47 0.13
N ARG A 76 6.47 25.76 0.14
CA ARG A 76 6.89 26.62 -0.95
C ARG A 76 8.42 26.69 -0.96
N PRO A 77 9.10 26.71 -2.13
CA PRO A 77 10.57 26.64 -2.21
C PRO A 77 11.33 27.67 -1.40
N ASP A 78 10.73 28.85 -1.12
CA ASP A 78 11.33 29.88 -0.25
C ASP A 78 11.18 29.60 1.26
N GLY A 79 10.47 28.55 1.63
CA GLY A 79 10.22 28.13 3.01
C GLY A 79 9.29 29.05 3.81
N LYS A 80 8.65 30.04 3.19
CA LYS A 80 7.79 31.01 3.90
C LYS A 80 6.36 30.55 4.06
N LYS A 81 5.86 29.74 3.13
CA LYS A 81 4.47 29.24 3.13
C LYS A 81 4.42 27.74 2.96
N ILE A 82 3.30 27.19 3.41
CA ILE A 82 2.89 25.80 3.18
C ILE A 82 1.65 25.84 2.29
N GLY A 83 1.73 25.21 1.11
CA GLY A 83 0.56 24.90 0.28
C GLY A 83 -0.01 23.56 0.70
N PHE A 84 -1.33 23.41 0.56
CA PHE A 84 -2.04 22.17 0.91
C PHE A 84 -3.38 22.09 0.20
N LEU A 85 -3.95 20.91 0.10
CA LEU A 85 -5.29 20.69 -0.43
C LEU A 85 -6.31 20.67 0.71
N SER A 86 -7.46 21.36 0.50
CA SER A 86 -8.60 21.32 1.41
C SER A 86 -9.92 21.30 0.64
N THR A 87 -10.92 20.61 1.20
CA THR A 87 -12.29 20.54 0.67
C THR A 87 -13.23 21.60 1.27
N GLU A 88 -12.72 22.56 2.02
CA GLU A 88 -13.48 23.58 2.73
C GLU A 88 -14.38 24.42 1.80
N SER A 89 -14.00 24.60 0.55
CA SER A 89 -14.78 25.30 -0.48
C SER A 89 -15.74 24.43 -1.30
N GLY A 90 -15.97 23.17 -0.89
CA GLY A 90 -16.89 22.23 -1.54
C GLY A 90 -16.22 21.20 -2.47
N SER A 91 -15.08 21.53 -3.03
CA SER A 91 -14.20 20.60 -3.77
C SER A 91 -12.75 20.74 -3.30
N SER A 92 -11.91 19.76 -3.62
CA SER A 92 -10.49 19.80 -3.28
C SER A 92 -9.80 20.94 -4.02
N GLN A 93 -9.29 21.94 -3.31
CA GLN A 93 -8.64 23.13 -3.86
C GLN A 93 -7.30 23.38 -3.17
N LEU A 94 -6.41 24.11 -3.84
CA LEU A 94 -5.14 24.55 -3.28
C LEU A 94 -5.33 25.76 -2.36
N TRP A 95 -4.81 25.63 -1.17
CA TRP A 95 -4.74 26.67 -0.15
C TRP A 95 -3.28 26.92 0.24
N GLU A 96 -3.00 28.10 0.73
CA GLU A 96 -1.71 28.45 1.33
C GLU A 96 -1.90 29.04 2.73
N MET A 97 -0.90 28.82 3.58
CA MET A 97 -0.77 29.47 4.89
C MET A 97 0.69 29.78 5.18
N ASN A 98 0.94 30.67 6.13
CA ASN A 98 2.29 30.85 6.66
C ASN A 98 2.78 29.59 7.37
N ALA A 99 4.08 29.42 7.54
CA ALA A 99 4.68 28.26 8.21
C ALA A 99 4.24 28.07 9.67
N ASP A 100 3.74 29.14 10.30
CA ASP A 100 3.19 29.10 11.67
C ASP A 100 1.68 28.78 11.74
N GLY A 101 1.04 28.55 10.58
CA GLY A 101 -0.39 28.25 10.44
C GLY A 101 -1.30 29.50 10.29
N THR A 102 -0.74 30.70 10.27
CA THR A 102 -1.51 31.94 10.08
C THR A 102 -1.74 32.27 8.59
N ASP A 103 -2.61 33.23 8.29
CA ASP A 103 -2.90 33.71 6.93
C ASP A 103 -3.31 32.59 5.94
N LYS A 104 -4.22 31.70 6.38
CA LYS A 104 -4.79 30.64 5.53
C LYS A 104 -5.65 31.26 4.43
N LYS A 105 -5.34 30.97 3.17
CA LYS A 105 -6.03 31.51 2.00
C LYS A 105 -6.18 30.48 0.91
N GLN A 106 -7.36 30.37 0.32
CA GLN A 106 -7.58 29.62 -0.91
C GLN A 106 -6.94 30.36 -2.09
N ILE A 107 -6.19 29.62 -2.92
CA ILE A 107 -5.52 30.19 -4.10
C ILE A 107 -5.97 29.57 -5.43
N SER A 108 -6.65 28.42 -5.41
CA SER A 108 -7.29 27.84 -6.61
C SER A 108 -8.79 27.79 -6.48
N ASN A 109 -9.49 27.81 -7.63
CA ASN A 109 -10.93 27.59 -7.74
C ASN A 109 -11.22 26.95 -9.09
N PHE A 110 -10.67 25.73 -9.29
CA PHE A 110 -10.85 24.98 -10.53
C PHE A 110 -12.10 24.10 -10.44
N GLU A 111 -12.87 24.03 -11.51
CA GLU A 111 -14.06 23.17 -11.62
C GLU A 111 -13.63 21.70 -11.44
N GLY A 112 -14.43 20.92 -10.69
CA GLY A 112 -14.12 19.51 -10.40
C GLY A 112 -13.08 19.29 -9.29
N GLY A 113 -12.34 20.36 -8.91
CA GLY A 113 -11.26 20.24 -7.92
C GLY A 113 -9.93 19.79 -8.50
N ILE A 114 -8.93 19.61 -7.64
CA ILE A 114 -7.59 19.18 -8.00
C ILE A 114 -7.07 18.14 -7.03
N TYR A 115 -6.13 17.32 -7.50
CA TYR A 115 -5.40 16.33 -6.72
C TYR A 115 -3.92 16.53 -6.94
N ASN A 116 -3.08 16.10 -6.01
CA ASN A 116 -1.64 16.16 -6.15
C ASN A 116 -1.14 17.50 -6.72
N PHE A 117 -0.37 18.24 -6.01
CA PHE A 117 0.22 19.46 -6.56
C PHE A 117 1.65 19.61 -6.08
N ASN A 118 2.45 20.36 -6.82
CA ASN A 118 3.76 20.80 -6.33
C ASN A 118 4.18 22.12 -7.00
N TYR A 119 4.93 22.92 -6.24
CA TYR A 119 5.59 24.11 -6.76
C TYR A 119 6.79 23.72 -7.62
N SER A 120 7.01 24.44 -8.72
CA SER A 120 8.29 24.35 -9.40
C SER A 120 9.41 24.93 -8.50
N PRO A 121 10.63 24.40 -8.55
CA PRO A 121 11.76 24.93 -7.74
C PRO A 121 12.01 26.43 -7.96
N THR A 122 11.64 26.95 -9.12
CA THR A 122 11.77 28.37 -9.48
C THR A 122 10.64 29.26 -8.96
N MET A 123 9.60 28.68 -8.34
CA MET A 123 8.38 29.36 -7.90
C MET A 123 7.62 30.10 -9.01
N LYS A 124 7.81 29.73 -10.27
CA LYS A 124 7.11 30.37 -11.40
C LYS A 124 5.90 29.60 -11.87
N HIS A 125 5.82 28.31 -11.52
CA HIS A 125 4.77 27.41 -11.95
C HIS A 125 4.38 26.46 -10.81
N ILE A 126 3.18 25.89 -10.93
CA ILE A 126 2.76 24.69 -10.22
C ILE A 126 2.26 23.66 -11.24
N TYR A 127 2.37 22.38 -10.90
CA TYR A 127 1.56 21.34 -11.52
C TYR A 127 0.53 20.81 -10.52
N PHE A 128 -0.51 20.20 -11.04
CA PHE A 128 -1.51 19.46 -10.28
C PHE A 128 -2.19 18.42 -11.18
N SER A 129 -2.88 17.45 -10.59
CA SER A 129 -3.72 16.49 -11.32
C SER A 129 -5.17 16.93 -11.26
N GLN A 130 -5.92 16.69 -12.35
CA GLN A 130 -7.34 16.98 -12.46
C GLN A 130 -8.03 15.93 -13.32
N GLU A 131 -9.25 15.54 -12.95
CA GLU A 131 -10.10 14.70 -13.79
C GLU A 131 -10.58 15.47 -15.03
N VAL A 132 -10.42 14.87 -16.21
CA VAL A 132 -10.84 15.41 -17.50
C VAL A 132 -11.73 14.41 -18.20
N GLU A 133 -12.97 14.80 -18.51
CA GLU A 133 -13.87 13.97 -19.33
C GLU A 133 -13.40 13.98 -20.79
N ILE A 134 -12.92 12.86 -21.25
CA ILE A 134 -12.49 12.65 -22.65
C ILE A 134 -13.57 11.92 -23.44
N ASP A 135 -14.19 10.90 -22.85
CA ASP A 135 -15.25 10.14 -23.50
C ASP A 135 -16.61 10.67 -23.10
N MET A 136 -17.43 10.93 -24.10
CA MET A 136 -18.79 11.47 -23.89
C MET A 136 -19.66 10.44 -23.17
N SER A 137 -20.12 10.77 -21.95
CA SER A 137 -21.03 9.92 -21.18
C SER A 137 -22.35 9.66 -21.92
N LEU A 138 -23.01 8.52 -21.65
CA LEU A 138 -24.33 8.21 -22.21
C LEU A 138 -25.39 9.28 -21.88
N LYS A 139 -25.32 9.92 -20.72
CA LYS A 139 -26.20 11.03 -20.35
C LYS A 139 -26.07 12.23 -21.29
N LYS A 140 -24.85 12.54 -21.72
CA LYS A 140 -24.58 13.61 -22.69
C LYS A 140 -24.96 13.21 -24.08
N ARG A 141 -24.77 11.93 -24.46
CA ARG A 141 -25.12 11.38 -25.76
C ARG A 141 -26.64 11.30 -25.98
N TYR A 142 -27.40 11.00 -24.93
CA TYR A 142 -28.86 10.86 -24.95
C TYR A 142 -29.51 11.79 -23.91
N PRO A 143 -29.52 13.12 -24.18
CA PRO A 143 -30.04 14.12 -23.24
C PRO A 143 -31.56 14.04 -23.06
N ASP A 144 -32.27 13.36 -23.96
CA ASP A 144 -33.69 13.06 -23.89
C ASP A 144 -34.03 11.92 -22.89
N LEU A 145 -33.04 11.20 -22.37
CA LEU A 145 -33.19 10.09 -21.40
C LEU A 145 -32.51 10.40 -20.04
N PRO A 146 -32.87 11.49 -19.36
CA PRO A 146 -32.13 11.95 -18.17
C PRO A 146 -32.20 10.99 -16.95
N LYS A 147 -33.13 10.03 -16.96
CA LYS A 147 -33.31 9.02 -15.91
C LYS A 147 -32.61 7.69 -16.22
N ALA A 148 -32.08 7.52 -17.44
CA ALA A 148 -31.30 6.36 -17.77
C ALA A 148 -29.99 6.35 -16.94
N ASN A 149 -29.67 5.20 -16.34
CA ASN A 149 -28.46 5.00 -15.57
C ASN A 149 -27.73 3.77 -16.09
N ALA A 150 -26.90 3.96 -17.10
CA ALA A 150 -26.16 2.90 -17.76
C ALA A 150 -24.75 3.37 -18.13
N LEU A 151 -23.82 2.42 -18.18
CA LEU A 151 -22.47 2.59 -18.72
C LEU A 151 -22.34 1.63 -19.91
N MET A 152 -21.50 1.95 -20.87
CA MET A 152 -21.30 1.15 -22.07
C MET A 152 -19.79 1.10 -22.37
N TYR A 153 -19.30 -0.11 -22.60
CA TYR A 153 -17.88 -0.38 -22.82
C TYR A 153 -17.69 -1.19 -24.09
N ASP A 154 -16.74 -0.80 -24.90
CA ASP A 154 -16.33 -1.50 -26.11
C ASP A 154 -14.97 -2.18 -25.94
N GLU A 155 -14.24 -1.85 -24.84
CA GLU A 155 -12.89 -2.34 -24.53
C GLU A 155 -12.72 -2.66 -23.03
N LEU A 156 -11.66 -3.34 -22.66
CA LEU A 156 -11.17 -3.48 -21.29
C LEU A 156 -10.18 -2.32 -21.00
N MET A 157 -10.06 -1.82 -19.75
CA MET A 157 -10.81 -2.21 -18.56
C MET A 157 -12.10 -1.40 -18.47
N MET A 158 -13.16 -2.06 -18.00
CA MET A 158 -14.45 -1.39 -17.77
C MET A 158 -14.60 -0.91 -16.32
N ARG A 159 -13.76 -1.37 -15.44
CA ARG A 159 -13.72 -1.03 -14.01
C ARG A 159 -12.33 -1.27 -13.47
N HIS A 160 -11.96 -0.53 -12.43
CA HIS A 160 -10.67 -0.64 -11.77
C HIS A 160 -10.84 -0.56 -10.25
N TRP A 161 -10.30 -1.51 -9.52
CA TRP A 161 -10.30 -1.63 -8.07
C TRP A 161 -11.71 -1.63 -7.43
N ASN A 162 -12.38 -0.49 -7.30
CA ASN A 162 -13.71 -0.34 -6.72
C ASN A 162 -14.59 0.67 -7.47
N GLN A 163 -14.16 1.10 -8.66
CA GLN A 163 -14.84 2.10 -9.49
C GLN A 163 -15.07 1.56 -10.90
N TRP A 164 -16.16 2.01 -11.52
CA TRP A 164 -16.42 1.81 -12.92
C TRP A 164 -15.80 2.96 -13.71
N GLU A 165 -15.20 2.65 -14.86
CA GLU A 165 -14.70 3.68 -15.76
C GLU A 165 -15.87 4.50 -16.33
N ASP A 166 -15.80 5.83 -16.24
CA ASP A 166 -16.88 6.73 -16.64
C ASP A 166 -16.52 7.62 -17.84
N GLY A 167 -15.32 7.44 -18.39
CA GLY A 167 -14.78 8.20 -19.51
C GLY A 167 -14.00 9.45 -19.11
N SER A 168 -13.79 9.64 -17.80
CA SER A 168 -12.88 10.65 -17.25
C SER A 168 -11.50 10.03 -17.01
N TYR A 169 -10.45 10.84 -17.17
CA TYR A 169 -9.06 10.43 -16.95
C TYR A 169 -8.34 11.48 -16.11
N SER A 170 -7.42 11.03 -15.26
CA SER A 170 -6.56 11.92 -14.49
C SER A 170 -5.47 12.51 -15.38
N HIS A 171 -5.52 13.81 -15.62
CA HIS A 171 -4.53 14.54 -16.41
C HIS A 171 -3.66 15.44 -15.54
N ILE A 172 -2.43 15.67 -15.98
CA ILE A 172 -1.52 16.61 -15.36
C ILE A 172 -1.74 17.98 -15.99
N MET A 173 -2.04 18.94 -15.14
CA MET A 173 -2.13 20.36 -15.48
C MET A 173 -0.92 21.10 -14.97
N PHE A 174 -0.51 22.18 -15.63
CA PHE A 174 0.37 23.18 -15.03
C PHE A 174 -0.13 24.60 -15.31
N CYS A 175 0.23 25.53 -14.44
CA CYS A 175 -0.07 26.94 -14.64
C CYS A 175 1.05 27.82 -14.05
N THR A 176 1.06 29.10 -14.42
CA THR A 176 1.94 30.08 -13.78
C THR A 176 1.51 30.32 -12.34
N TYR A 177 2.48 30.59 -11.49
CA TYR A 177 2.29 30.92 -10.08
C TYR A 177 3.05 32.23 -9.76
N ASP A 178 2.36 33.19 -9.16
CA ASP A 178 2.94 34.42 -8.66
C ASP A 178 2.33 34.78 -7.30
N ASN A 179 3.06 34.50 -6.21
CA ASN A 179 2.70 34.82 -4.83
C ASN A 179 1.24 34.51 -4.44
N GLY A 180 0.76 33.31 -4.77
CA GLY A 180 -0.61 32.85 -4.48
C GLY A 180 -1.65 33.25 -5.55
N THR A 181 -1.21 33.74 -6.70
CA THR A 181 -2.05 33.95 -7.87
C THR A 181 -1.69 32.91 -8.94
N LEU A 182 -2.73 32.21 -9.45
CA LEU A 182 -2.59 31.19 -10.45
C LEU A 182 -3.03 31.70 -11.83
N GLY A 183 -2.26 31.35 -12.84
CA GLY A 183 -2.66 31.55 -14.24
C GLY A 183 -3.65 30.50 -14.73
N LYS A 184 -4.00 30.58 -16.02
CA LYS A 184 -4.86 29.59 -16.65
C LYS A 184 -4.12 28.24 -16.73
N PRO A 185 -4.75 27.12 -16.33
CA PRO A 185 -4.17 25.80 -16.49
C PRO A 185 -3.96 25.39 -17.95
N THR A 186 -2.89 24.66 -18.18
CA THR A 186 -2.57 24.00 -19.44
C THR A 186 -2.52 22.50 -19.17
N ASP A 187 -3.32 21.74 -19.91
CA ASP A 187 -3.28 20.28 -19.94
C ASP A 187 -2.05 19.83 -20.75
N ILE A 188 -1.20 18.97 -20.14
CA ILE A 188 -0.01 18.44 -20.84
C ILE A 188 -0.31 17.17 -21.65
N MET A 189 -1.51 16.63 -21.51
CA MET A 189 -1.98 15.37 -22.13
C MET A 189 -3.30 15.56 -22.88
N PRO A 190 -3.48 16.66 -23.67
CA PRO A 190 -4.79 16.98 -24.22
C PRO A 190 -5.31 15.87 -25.16
N ASN A 191 -6.56 15.45 -24.92
CA ASN A 191 -7.25 14.37 -25.65
C ASN A 191 -6.63 12.96 -25.47
N GLU A 192 -5.73 12.75 -24.53
CA GLU A 192 -5.21 11.42 -24.22
C GLU A 192 -6.19 10.66 -23.29
N ARG A 193 -6.40 9.38 -23.57
CA ARG A 193 -7.26 8.48 -22.78
C ARG A 193 -6.41 7.66 -21.81
N PHE A 194 -5.61 8.34 -20.99
CA PHE A 194 -4.66 7.72 -20.05
C PHE A 194 -4.58 8.53 -18.77
N ASP A 195 -4.43 7.80 -17.68
CA ASP A 195 -4.25 8.39 -16.34
C ASP A 195 -2.79 8.74 -16.05
N ALA A 196 -2.55 9.93 -15.54
CA ALA A 196 -1.31 10.35 -14.93
C ALA A 196 -1.60 11.30 -13.75
N PRO A 197 -1.27 10.92 -12.50
CA PRO A 197 -0.71 9.63 -12.06
C PRO A 197 -1.58 8.42 -12.42
N THR A 198 -0.94 7.23 -12.45
CA THR A 198 -1.62 6.00 -12.85
C THR A 198 -2.64 5.55 -11.81
N MET A 199 -3.78 5.07 -12.26
CA MET A 199 -4.79 4.49 -11.38
C MET A 199 -4.43 3.03 -11.03
N PRO A 200 -4.91 2.48 -9.87
CA PRO A 200 -5.75 3.14 -8.86
C PRO A 200 -4.95 3.81 -7.73
N PHE A 201 -3.64 3.63 -7.64
CA PHE A 201 -2.84 4.00 -6.47
C PHE A 201 -1.75 5.03 -6.73
N GLY A 202 -1.55 5.45 -7.96
CA GLY A 202 -0.56 6.48 -8.30
C GLY A 202 -0.91 7.83 -7.68
N GLY A 203 0.11 8.53 -7.21
CA GLY A 203 0.00 9.83 -6.56
C GLY A 203 1.16 10.76 -6.93
N GLU A 204 1.47 11.67 -6.03
CA GLU A 204 2.54 12.65 -6.23
C GLU A 204 3.93 12.07 -6.44
N GLU A 205 4.16 10.84 -5.95
CA GLU A 205 5.42 10.12 -6.15
C GLU A 205 5.67 9.82 -7.63
N GLN A 206 4.65 9.86 -8.46
CA GLN A 206 4.77 9.66 -9.91
C GLN A 206 5.03 10.96 -10.70
N LEU A 207 5.18 12.10 -10.01
CA LEU A 207 5.37 13.41 -10.61
C LEU A 207 6.62 14.09 -10.04
N ASN A 208 7.42 14.75 -10.89
CA ASN A 208 8.60 15.48 -10.41
C ASN A 208 8.98 16.65 -11.34
N TRP A 209 9.31 17.81 -10.76
CA TRP A 209 9.90 18.94 -11.47
C TRP A 209 11.39 18.75 -11.70
N SER A 210 11.89 19.13 -12.87
CA SER A 210 13.32 19.41 -13.05
C SER A 210 13.76 20.63 -12.22
N VAL A 211 15.03 20.67 -11.84
CA VAL A 211 15.59 21.71 -10.96
C VAL A 211 15.43 23.12 -11.54
N ASP A 212 15.49 23.26 -12.87
CA ASP A 212 15.30 24.53 -13.58
C ASP A 212 13.82 24.91 -13.75
N GLY A 213 12.89 24.02 -13.33
CA GLY A 213 11.45 24.22 -13.41
C GLY A 213 10.88 24.23 -14.83
N LYS A 214 11.60 23.65 -15.81
CA LYS A 214 11.19 23.64 -17.22
C LYS A 214 10.64 22.30 -17.68
N THR A 215 10.86 21.23 -16.94
CA THR A 215 10.45 19.88 -17.30
C THR A 215 9.63 19.23 -16.18
N ILE A 216 8.51 18.62 -16.53
CA ILE A 216 7.73 17.75 -15.66
C ILE A 216 8.04 16.32 -16.07
N ALA A 217 8.60 15.52 -15.14
CA ALA A 217 8.68 14.07 -15.29
C ALA A 217 7.44 13.44 -14.70
N TYR A 218 6.88 12.45 -15.39
CA TYR A 218 5.68 11.76 -14.93
C TYR A 218 5.61 10.31 -15.38
N THR A 219 4.92 9.50 -14.60
CA THR A 219 4.58 8.11 -14.94
C THR A 219 3.23 8.07 -15.66
N CYS A 220 3.13 7.28 -16.73
CA CYS A 220 1.88 7.04 -17.44
C CYS A 220 1.89 5.69 -18.14
N LYS A 221 0.72 5.04 -18.23
CA LYS A 221 0.51 3.78 -18.94
C LYS A 221 -0.17 4.05 -20.28
N LYS A 222 0.62 4.39 -21.32
CA LYS A 222 0.08 4.74 -22.65
C LYS A 222 -0.11 3.50 -23.54
N VAL A 223 -0.97 2.59 -23.08
CA VAL A 223 -1.44 1.43 -23.85
C VAL A 223 -2.97 1.43 -23.88
N SER A 224 -3.60 0.83 -24.89
CA SER A 224 -5.04 0.88 -25.10
C SER A 224 -5.65 -0.49 -25.42
N GLY A 225 -6.97 -0.57 -25.41
CA GLY A 225 -7.71 -1.80 -25.68
C GLY A 225 -7.43 -2.88 -24.62
N THR A 226 -7.48 -4.14 -25.05
CA THR A 226 -7.22 -5.28 -24.14
C THR A 226 -5.82 -5.30 -23.56
N GLU A 227 -4.85 -4.62 -24.18
CA GLU A 227 -3.48 -4.53 -23.67
C GLU A 227 -3.43 -3.67 -22.39
N TYR A 228 -4.33 -2.73 -22.20
CA TYR A 228 -4.40 -1.97 -20.95
C TYR A 228 -4.63 -2.88 -19.74
N ALA A 229 -5.49 -3.90 -19.87
CA ALA A 229 -5.76 -4.87 -18.81
C ALA A 229 -4.67 -5.96 -18.66
N LYS A 230 -3.86 -6.21 -19.71
CA LYS A 230 -2.85 -7.30 -19.71
C LYS A 230 -1.43 -6.84 -19.45
N SER A 231 -1.13 -5.58 -19.67
CA SER A 231 0.21 -5.02 -19.58
C SER A 231 0.46 -4.37 -18.22
N THR A 232 1.68 -4.47 -17.71
CA THR A 232 2.20 -3.65 -16.60
C THR A 232 3.05 -2.48 -17.10
N ASN A 233 3.12 -2.25 -18.41
CA ASN A 233 4.01 -1.27 -19.02
C ASN A 233 3.60 0.17 -18.72
N THR A 234 4.04 0.71 -17.59
CA THR A 234 4.11 2.15 -17.34
C THR A 234 5.47 2.67 -17.75
N GLU A 235 5.52 3.91 -18.18
CA GLU A 235 6.75 4.51 -18.66
C GLU A 235 6.97 5.91 -18.07
N ILE A 236 8.23 6.37 -18.09
CA ILE A 236 8.61 7.71 -17.65
C ILE A 236 8.63 8.66 -18.82
N TYR A 237 7.81 9.70 -18.74
CA TYR A 237 7.71 10.77 -19.72
C TYR A 237 8.30 12.08 -19.16
N LEU A 238 8.97 12.83 -20.03
CA LEU A 238 9.49 14.16 -19.75
C LEU A 238 8.75 15.16 -20.63
N TYR A 239 7.91 16.02 -20.04
CA TYR A 239 7.23 17.11 -20.72
C TYR A 239 7.96 18.43 -20.50
N ASN A 240 8.36 19.11 -21.57
CA ASN A 240 8.98 20.42 -21.49
C ASN A 240 7.94 21.53 -21.64
N ILE A 241 7.75 22.35 -20.60
CA ILE A 241 6.69 23.38 -20.55
C ILE A 241 6.89 24.55 -21.52
N GLU A 242 8.13 24.82 -21.98
CA GLU A 242 8.41 25.89 -22.92
C GLU A 242 8.13 25.48 -24.38
N THR A 243 8.38 24.21 -24.71
CA THR A 243 8.24 23.70 -26.08
C THR A 243 6.97 22.88 -26.31
N GLY A 244 6.28 22.45 -25.24
CA GLY A 244 5.12 21.58 -25.31
C GLY A 244 5.44 20.14 -25.78
N LYS A 245 6.72 19.72 -25.74
CA LYS A 245 7.15 18.41 -26.24
C LYS A 245 7.25 17.40 -25.10
N THR A 246 6.74 16.19 -25.33
CA THR A 246 6.88 15.02 -24.45
C THR A 246 7.86 14.03 -25.08
N VAL A 247 8.74 13.45 -24.24
CA VAL A 247 9.70 12.40 -24.61
C VAL A 247 9.58 11.26 -23.63
N ASN A 248 9.45 10.02 -24.12
CA ASN A 248 9.56 8.81 -23.33
C ASN A 248 11.04 8.47 -23.11
N VAL A 249 11.43 8.19 -21.86
CA VAL A 249 12.86 7.96 -21.52
C VAL A 249 13.14 6.57 -20.94
N SER A 250 12.13 5.76 -20.68
CA SER A 250 12.29 4.42 -20.09
C SER A 250 12.21 3.28 -21.11
N GLN A 251 11.82 3.57 -22.36
CA GLN A 251 11.83 2.55 -23.43
C GLN A 251 13.23 1.92 -23.62
N PRO A 252 13.30 0.61 -23.97
CA PRO A 252 12.23 -0.30 -24.38
C PRO A 252 11.71 -1.23 -23.27
N ASN A 253 11.78 -0.83 -21.99
CA ASN A 253 11.29 -1.65 -20.88
C ASN A 253 9.77 -1.92 -20.99
N LEU A 254 9.30 -3.11 -20.57
CA LEU A 254 7.90 -3.53 -20.65
C LEU A 254 7.28 -3.84 -19.28
N GLY A 255 8.05 -3.72 -18.21
CA GLY A 255 7.56 -3.77 -16.84
C GLY A 255 7.11 -2.39 -16.35
N TYR A 256 6.86 -2.27 -15.05
CA TYR A 256 6.58 -0.97 -14.44
C TYR A 256 7.83 -0.10 -14.41
N ASP A 257 7.73 1.14 -14.89
CA ASP A 257 8.65 2.23 -14.63
C ASP A 257 7.89 3.35 -13.90
N VAL A 258 8.28 3.64 -12.66
CA VAL A 258 7.54 4.54 -11.77
C VAL A 258 8.47 5.42 -10.93
N GLU A 259 7.92 6.45 -10.28
CA GLU A 259 8.62 7.33 -9.33
C GLU A 259 9.84 8.05 -9.88
N PRO A 260 9.71 8.87 -10.93
CA PRO A 260 10.82 9.62 -11.48
C PRO A 260 11.33 10.69 -10.50
N ARG A 261 12.66 10.82 -10.35
CA ARG A 261 13.30 11.79 -9.46
C ARG A 261 14.52 12.42 -10.16
N PHE A 262 14.45 13.71 -10.46
CA PHE A 262 15.62 14.43 -10.93
C PHE A 262 16.67 14.58 -9.84
N SER A 263 17.97 14.49 -10.21
CA SER A 263 19.06 14.82 -9.29
C SER A 263 19.11 16.33 -9.03
N PRO A 264 19.53 16.78 -7.84
CA PRO A 264 19.64 18.20 -7.50
C PRO A 264 20.56 19.03 -8.42
N ASP A 265 21.54 18.41 -9.08
CA ASP A 265 22.43 19.08 -10.06
C ASP A 265 21.82 19.14 -11.47
N GLY A 266 20.63 18.58 -11.67
CA GLY A 266 19.91 18.56 -12.94
C GLY A 266 20.56 17.73 -14.04
N LYS A 267 21.51 16.83 -13.72
CA LYS A 267 22.23 16.03 -14.71
C LYS A 267 21.69 14.63 -14.88
N HIS A 268 20.95 14.11 -13.90
CA HIS A 268 20.44 12.76 -13.91
C HIS A 268 18.95 12.74 -13.57
N ILE A 269 18.30 11.64 -13.95
CA ILE A 269 17.00 11.25 -13.44
C ILE A 269 17.07 9.79 -13.01
N ALA A 270 16.48 9.45 -11.86
CA ALA A 270 16.34 8.11 -11.36
C ALA A 270 14.87 7.70 -11.33
N TRP A 271 14.58 6.40 -11.46
CA TRP A 271 13.24 5.84 -11.29
C TRP A 271 13.31 4.38 -10.84
N LEU A 272 12.19 3.86 -10.34
CA LEU A 272 12.01 2.43 -10.06
C LEU A 272 11.58 1.72 -11.34
N SER A 273 12.16 0.54 -11.61
CA SER A 273 11.95 -0.21 -12.84
C SER A 273 11.82 -1.70 -12.57
N MET A 274 10.74 -2.31 -13.05
CA MET A 274 10.56 -3.76 -13.11
C MET A 274 10.94 -4.27 -14.51
N GLU A 275 11.43 -5.52 -14.60
CA GLU A 275 11.92 -6.05 -15.86
C GLU A 275 10.86 -6.78 -16.66
N ARG A 276 10.05 -7.60 -15.97
CA ARG A 276 9.18 -8.57 -16.63
C ARG A 276 7.82 -7.99 -16.98
N ALA A 277 7.46 -8.06 -18.26
CA ALA A 277 6.13 -7.65 -18.72
C ALA A 277 5.02 -8.48 -18.06
N GLY A 278 3.95 -7.80 -17.62
CA GLY A 278 2.77 -8.46 -17.06
C GLY A 278 2.95 -9.04 -15.65
N PHE A 279 4.08 -8.81 -14.99
CA PHE A 279 4.32 -9.27 -13.62
C PHE A 279 4.41 -8.11 -12.64
N GLU A 280 3.32 -7.82 -11.94
CA GLU A 280 3.22 -6.70 -11.00
C GLU A 280 4.05 -6.85 -9.72
N ALA A 281 4.48 -8.07 -9.41
CA ALA A 281 5.30 -8.38 -8.23
C ALA A 281 6.78 -8.63 -8.57
N ASP A 282 7.24 -8.14 -9.71
CA ASP A 282 8.65 -8.22 -10.09
C ASP A 282 9.50 -7.31 -9.19
N LYS A 283 10.80 -7.51 -9.23
CA LYS A 283 11.75 -6.74 -8.44
C LYS A 283 11.85 -5.29 -8.92
N ASN A 284 11.57 -4.33 -8.05
CA ASN A 284 11.88 -2.93 -8.28
C ASN A 284 13.39 -2.69 -8.24
N ARG A 285 13.98 -2.28 -9.38
CA ARG A 285 15.37 -1.85 -9.54
C ARG A 285 15.44 -0.34 -9.60
N ILE A 286 16.56 0.25 -9.23
CA ILE A 286 16.79 1.69 -9.40
C ILE A 286 17.57 1.90 -10.68
N PHE A 287 16.94 2.56 -11.64
CA PHE A 287 17.57 3.03 -12.87
C PHE A 287 17.98 4.49 -12.72
N VAL A 288 19.16 4.82 -13.26
CA VAL A 288 19.68 6.19 -13.32
C VAL A 288 20.07 6.49 -14.76
N MET A 289 19.51 7.55 -15.34
CA MET A 289 19.85 8.04 -16.66
C MET A 289 20.63 9.37 -16.56
N ASP A 290 21.75 9.45 -17.24
CA ASP A 290 22.44 10.73 -17.53
C ASP A 290 21.65 11.49 -18.59
N LEU A 291 21.18 12.68 -18.26
CA LEU A 291 20.29 13.48 -19.13
C LEU A 291 20.99 14.03 -20.38
N ASN A 292 22.33 14.10 -20.40
CA ASN A 292 23.09 14.55 -21.56
C ASN A 292 23.40 13.39 -22.52
N THR A 293 23.93 12.29 -22.00
CA THR A 293 24.38 11.15 -22.81
C THR A 293 23.25 10.18 -23.12
N LYS A 294 22.16 10.22 -22.34
CA LYS A 294 21.01 9.28 -22.37
C LYS A 294 21.38 7.83 -21.98
N VAL A 295 22.53 7.64 -21.39
CA VAL A 295 22.95 6.35 -20.87
C VAL A 295 22.16 6.02 -19.62
N ILE A 296 21.51 4.84 -19.59
CA ILE A 296 20.77 4.30 -18.48
C ILE A 296 21.60 3.22 -17.79
N THR A 297 21.65 3.27 -16.45
CA THR A 297 22.36 2.30 -15.63
C THR A 297 21.43 1.73 -14.56
N ASP A 298 21.30 0.42 -14.48
CA ASP A 298 20.68 -0.29 -13.35
C ASP A 298 21.71 -0.38 -12.21
N ILE A 299 21.55 0.46 -11.20
CA ILE A 299 22.49 0.53 -10.07
C ILE A 299 22.24 -0.56 -9.02
N THR A 300 21.08 -1.19 -9.03
CA THR A 300 20.70 -2.24 -8.08
C THR A 300 20.75 -3.66 -8.67
N LYS A 301 21.18 -3.82 -9.92
CA LYS A 301 21.26 -5.11 -10.62
C LYS A 301 21.91 -6.25 -9.81
N PRO A 302 22.99 -6.00 -9.03
CA PRO A 302 23.63 -7.07 -8.24
C PRO A 302 22.86 -7.50 -7.00
N PHE A 303 21.79 -6.80 -6.62
CA PHE A 303 21.10 -6.99 -5.35
C PHE A 303 19.77 -7.73 -5.56
N ASP A 304 19.50 -8.70 -4.69
CA ASP A 304 18.30 -9.54 -4.76
C ASP A 304 17.21 -9.06 -3.81
N PHE A 305 16.83 -7.77 -3.94
CA PHE A 305 15.72 -7.15 -3.22
C PHE A 305 15.08 -6.02 -4.03
N SER A 306 13.83 -5.70 -3.74
CA SER A 306 13.12 -4.52 -4.29
C SER A 306 13.49 -3.26 -3.53
N ALA A 307 13.70 -2.17 -4.26
CA ALA A 307 13.89 -0.82 -3.73
C ALA A 307 12.59 -0.03 -3.76
N ASP A 308 12.42 0.88 -2.79
CA ASP A 308 11.29 1.79 -2.69
C ASP A 308 11.78 3.17 -2.22
N ASN A 309 10.99 4.23 -2.44
CA ASN A 309 11.25 5.58 -1.91
C ASN A 309 12.61 6.18 -2.30
N ILE A 310 12.84 6.44 -3.58
CA ILE A 310 14.10 7.04 -4.07
C ILE A 310 14.27 8.48 -3.56
N LEU A 311 15.45 8.79 -3.00
CA LEU A 311 15.81 10.12 -2.52
C LEU A 311 17.27 10.45 -2.87
N TRP A 312 17.52 11.52 -3.61
CA TRP A 312 18.86 11.99 -3.94
C TRP A 312 19.52 12.72 -2.77
N SER A 313 20.83 12.52 -2.58
CA SER A 313 21.64 13.42 -1.75
C SER A 313 21.75 14.81 -2.39
N LYS A 314 21.93 15.85 -1.57
CA LYS A 314 22.06 17.24 -2.07
C LYS A 314 23.20 17.45 -3.07
N ASP A 315 24.28 16.66 -2.96
CA ASP A 315 25.44 16.71 -3.87
C ASP A 315 25.29 15.80 -5.10
N SER A 316 24.13 15.16 -5.27
CA SER A 316 23.79 14.27 -6.40
C SER A 316 24.69 13.03 -6.56
N LYS A 317 25.45 12.64 -5.52
CA LYS A 317 26.38 11.51 -5.59
C LYS A 317 25.85 10.23 -4.95
N THR A 318 24.81 10.34 -4.15
CA THR A 318 24.24 9.22 -3.40
C THR A 318 22.74 9.19 -3.59
N ILE A 319 22.20 8.00 -3.78
CA ILE A 319 20.77 7.73 -3.72
C ILE A 319 20.49 7.00 -2.40
N TYR A 320 19.57 7.54 -1.60
CA TYR A 320 18.98 6.88 -0.45
C TYR A 320 17.68 6.21 -0.89
N PHE A 321 17.37 5.06 -0.31
CA PHE A 321 16.13 4.34 -0.59
C PHE A 321 15.81 3.38 0.55
N THR A 322 14.57 2.93 0.62
CA THR A 322 14.17 1.83 1.52
C THR A 322 14.11 0.51 0.75
N ALA A 323 14.32 -0.59 1.46
CA ALA A 323 14.12 -1.93 0.90
C ALA A 323 13.66 -2.89 1.99
N CYS A 324 12.74 -3.79 1.63
CA CYS A 324 12.28 -4.86 2.50
C CYS A 324 13.21 -6.08 2.36
N VAL A 325 13.95 -6.39 3.41
CA VAL A 325 14.83 -7.56 3.50
C VAL A 325 14.58 -8.26 4.82
N ASP A 326 14.42 -9.58 4.81
CA ASP A 326 14.08 -10.38 6.00
C ASP A 326 12.83 -9.85 6.75
N ALA A 327 11.82 -9.46 5.99
CA ALA A 327 10.54 -8.94 6.48
C ALA A 327 10.63 -7.67 7.36
N VAL A 328 11.61 -6.80 7.08
CA VAL A 328 11.72 -5.46 7.67
C VAL A 328 12.18 -4.45 6.62
N HIS A 329 11.51 -3.29 6.56
CA HIS A 329 11.93 -2.20 5.68
C HIS A 329 13.01 -1.37 6.35
N GLN A 330 14.19 -1.32 5.73
CA GLN A 330 15.34 -0.58 6.25
C GLN A 330 15.84 0.45 5.25
N LEU A 331 16.62 1.42 5.74
CA LEU A 331 17.24 2.47 4.94
C LEU A 331 18.58 2.00 4.38
N TYR A 332 18.77 2.25 3.11
CA TYR A 332 19.99 1.97 2.35
C TYR A 332 20.49 3.22 1.64
N SER A 333 21.74 3.21 1.23
CA SER A 333 22.34 4.21 0.34
C SER A 333 23.16 3.54 -0.74
N TYR A 334 23.17 4.14 -1.93
CA TYR A 334 24.04 3.75 -3.04
C TYR A 334 24.86 4.96 -3.48
N ASN A 335 26.21 4.85 -3.40
CA ASN A 335 27.11 5.91 -3.84
C ASN A 335 27.52 5.69 -5.30
N LEU A 336 27.07 6.56 -6.20
CA LEU A 336 27.28 6.49 -7.64
C LEU A 336 28.75 6.59 -8.05
N LEU A 337 29.61 7.18 -7.21
CA LEU A 337 31.05 7.37 -7.51
C LEU A 337 31.92 6.25 -6.92
N ALA A 338 31.39 5.40 -6.05
CA ALA A 338 32.16 4.34 -5.42
C ALA A 338 32.40 3.19 -6.41
N LYS A 339 33.66 2.90 -6.67
CA LYS A 339 34.08 1.78 -7.54
C LYS A 339 34.00 0.41 -6.85
N LYS A 340 33.96 0.40 -5.52
CA LYS A 340 33.89 -0.78 -4.67
C LYS A 340 32.88 -0.53 -3.56
N ASP A 341 32.06 -1.53 -3.26
CA ASP A 341 31.05 -1.52 -2.19
C ASP A 341 30.16 -0.26 -2.19
N PRO A 342 29.47 0.06 -3.32
CA PRO A 342 28.67 1.28 -3.43
C PRO A 342 27.42 1.25 -2.54
N LEU A 343 26.90 0.04 -2.22
CA LEU A 343 25.71 -0.16 -1.38
C LEU A 343 26.09 -0.22 0.09
N ARG A 344 25.32 0.50 0.91
CA ARG A 344 25.40 0.42 2.36
C ARG A 344 24.02 0.33 2.99
N LYS A 345 23.80 -0.66 3.85
CA LYS A 345 22.67 -0.69 4.77
C LYS A 345 22.94 0.30 5.92
N ILE A 346 22.02 1.25 6.12
CA ILE A 346 22.20 2.33 7.12
C ILE A 346 21.56 1.93 8.45
N THR A 347 20.33 1.41 8.42
CA THR A 347 19.57 1.08 9.63
C THR A 347 19.44 -0.43 9.84
N ASN A 348 19.17 -0.80 11.08
CA ASN A 348 18.88 -2.17 11.52
C ASN A 348 17.74 -2.13 12.55
N GLY A 349 17.06 -3.25 12.76
CA GLY A 349 16.05 -3.40 13.81
C GLY A 349 14.74 -4.00 13.31
N MET A 350 13.82 -4.19 14.25
CA MET A 350 12.48 -4.77 13.99
C MET A 350 11.46 -3.63 13.81
N SER A 351 11.54 -2.92 12.71
CA SER A 351 10.59 -1.87 12.33
C SER A 351 10.65 -1.63 10.85
N ASP A 352 9.57 -1.09 10.29
CA ASP A 352 9.50 -0.66 8.92
C ASP A 352 9.68 0.85 8.82
N LEU A 353 10.55 1.27 7.91
CA LEU A 353 10.77 2.65 7.53
C LEU A 353 10.08 2.94 6.20
N GLY A 354 9.47 4.11 6.08
CA GLY A 354 8.85 4.60 4.84
C GLY A 354 8.92 6.12 4.75
N SER A 355 8.43 6.69 3.67
CA SER A 355 8.33 8.15 3.45
C SER A 355 9.56 8.92 3.89
N ILE A 356 10.69 8.74 3.18
CA ILE A 356 11.96 9.36 3.53
C ILE A 356 12.11 10.77 2.93
N ASP A 357 12.74 11.70 3.68
CA ASP A 357 13.10 13.03 3.22
C ASP A 357 14.43 13.48 3.86
N LEU A 358 15.11 14.47 3.27
CA LEU A 358 16.40 14.98 3.76
C LEU A 358 16.20 16.15 4.72
N SER A 359 16.84 16.10 5.88
CA SER A 359 17.01 17.27 6.75
C SER A 359 18.46 17.74 6.79
N PHE A 360 18.64 19.02 7.06
CA PHE A 360 19.96 19.64 7.21
C PHE A 360 19.91 20.74 8.28
N ASP A 361 20.58 20.52 9.39
CA ASP A 361 20.60 21.47 10.51
C ASP A 361 21.75 22.49 10.46
N GLY A 362 22.51 22.52 9.35
CA GLY A 362 23.70 23.34 9.18
C GLY A 362 25.01 22.63 9.56
N LYS A 363 24.94 21.43 10.16
CA LYS A 363 26.08 20.61 10.59
C LYS A 363 26.05 19.20 10.03
N SER A 364 24.90 18.55 10.09
CA SER A 364 24.71 17.18 9.60
C SER A 364 23.58 17.12 8.58
N ILE A 365 23.68 16.12 7.71
CA ILE A 365 22.58 15.66 6.85
C ILE A 365 22.04 14.41 7.49
N ASP A 366 20.74 14.41 7.79
CA ASP A 366 20.03 13.28 8.37
C ASP A 366 18.81 12.93 7.50
N ILE A 367 18.28 11.73 7.65
CA ILE A 367 17.02 11.33 7.04
C ILE A 367 15.87 11.50 8.03
N ILE A 368 14.81 12.14 7.59
CA ILE A 368 13.49 12.08 8.25
C ILE A 368 12.73 10.93 7.61
N ALA A 369 12.16 10.06 8.43
CA ALA A 369 11.40 8.91 7.94
C ALA A 369 10.17 8.65 8.83
N THR A 370 9.13 8.09 8.25
CA THR A 370 8.11 7.40 9.04
C THR A 370 8.66 6.06 9.52
N ARG A 371 8.27 5.67 10.74
CA ARG A 371 8.66 4.39 11.33
C ARG A 371 7.47 3.76 12.03
N VAL A 372 7.29 2.47 11.82
CA VAL A 372 6.21 1.67 12.38
C VAL A 372 6.74 0.29 12.80
N ASN A 373 6.10 -0.36 13.77
CA ASN A 373 6.26 -1.79 14.01
C ASN A 373 4.94 -2.42 14.47
N MET A 374 4.87 -3.75 14.54
CA MET A 374 3.64 -4.48 14.89
C MET A 374 3.01 -4.05 16.23
N SER A 375 3.79 -3.42 17.11
CA SER A 375 3.36 -2.98 18.45
C SER A 375 3.23 -1.46 18.59
N SER A 376 3.53 -0.69 17.55
CA SER A 376 3.50 0.78 17.60
C SER A 376 3.03 1.36 16.26
N PRO A 377 1.99 2.22 16.28
CA PRO A 377 1.58 2.98 15.10
C PRO A 377 2.71 3.85 14.55
N THR A 378 2.51 4.35 13.35
CA THR A 378 3.46 5.23 12.66
C THR A 378 3.73 6.51 13.45
N GLU A 379 5.01 6.82 13.59
CA GLU A 379 5.53 8.11 14.08
C GLU A 379 6.67 8.56 13.18
N ILE A 380 7.10 9.83 13.31
CA ILE A 380 8.20 10.39 12.54
C ILE A 380 9.50 10.28 13.34
N TYR A 381 10.56 9.89 12.65
CA TYR A 381 11.89 9.72 13.23
C TYR A 381 12.94 10.47 12.42
N LYS A 382 14.00 10.91 13.10
CA LYS A 382 15.25 11.35 12.50
C LYS A 382 16.26 10.22 12.56
N ILE A 383 16.96 9.97 11.45
CA ILE A 383 17.95 8.92 11.30
C ILE A 383 19.31 9.54 10.97
N GLU A 384 20.29 9.30 11.84
CA GLU A 384 21.69 9.68 11.59
C GLU A 384 22.30 8.82 10.49
N LEU A 385 22.72 9.41 9.38
CA LEU A 385 23.28 8.68 8.26
C LEU A 385 24.60 7.94 8.59
N LEU A 386 25.43 8.46 9.50
CA LEU A 386 26.71 7.84 9.83
C LEU A 386 26.56 6.56 10.67
N LYS A 387 25.70 6.59 11.70
CA LYS A 387 25.56 5.53 12.69
C LYS A 387 24.30 4.69 12.52
N GLY A 388 23.32 5.18 11.80
CA GLY A 388 22.01 4.56 11.66
C GLY A 388 21.13 4.68 12.91
N ASN A 389 21.51 5.48 13.91
CA ASN A 389 20.68 5.74 15.08
C ASN A 389 19.41 6.47 14.68
N SER A 390 18.30 6.13 15.30
CA SER A 390 17.00 6.76 15.04
C SER A 390 16.45 7.41 16.30
N TYR A 391 15.93 8.63 16.18
CA TYR A 391 15.38 9.45 17.25
C TYR A 391 13.94 9.81 16.93
N LYS A 392 13.03 9.48 17.83
CA LYS A 392 11.60 9.77 17.69
C LYS A 392 11.36 11.27 17.76
N LEU A 393 10.64 11.84 16.80
CA LEU A 393 10.32 13.26 16.73
C LEU A 393 8.87 13.57 17.13
N THR A 394 7.94 12.63 16.92
CA THR A 394 6.52 12.80 17.21
C THR A 394 6.05 11.76 18.23
N ASN A 395 5.02 12.09 18.98
CA ASN A 395 4.43 11.26 20.04
C ASN A 395 2.89 11.25 19.96
N THR A 396 2.38 11.29 18.73
CA THR A 396 0.93 11.42 18.42
C THR A 396 0.08 10.38 19.14
N ASN A 397 0.62 9.17 19.32
CA ASN A 397 -0.10 8.01 19.84
C ASN A 397 0.38 7.54 21.23
N ASP A 398 1.42 8.14 21.82
CA ASP A 398 2.03 7.66 23.06
C ASP A 398 1.05 7.64 24.24
N ALA A 399 0.19 8.65 24.35
CA ALA A 399 -0.76 8.75 25.45
C ALA A 399 -1.78 7.59 25.48
N GLU A 400 -2.21 7.10 24.33
CA GLU A 400 -3.11 5.94 24.21
C GLU A 400 -2.32 4.61 24.28
N LEU A 401 -1.18 4.54 23.59
CA LEU A 401 -0.37 3.33 23.52
C LEU A 401 0.18 2.91 24.89
N ASN A 402 0.62 3.87 25.70
CA ASN A 402 1.17 3.60 27.04
C ASN A 402 0.13 3.07 28.07
N LYS A 403 -1.17 3.16 27.77
CA LYS A 403 -2.23 2.55 28.58
C LYS A 403 -2.40 1.06 28.28
N LEU A 404 -1.87 0.57 27.15
CA LEU A 404 -2.13 -0.76 26.65
C LEU A 404 -1.04 -1.73 27.04
N GLU A 405 -1.46 -2.94 27.36
CA GLU A 405 -0.59 -4.09 27.45
C GLU A 405 -0.61 -4.86 26.13
N LEU A 406 0.54 -4.94 25.49
CA LEU A 406 0.71 -5.57 24.18
C LEU A 406 1.47 -6.89 24.31
N GLY A 407 1.20 -7.79 23.38
CA GLY A 407 1.87 -9.07 23.30
C GLY A 407 3.30 -8.96 22.75
N LYS A 408 4.17 -9.87 23.19
CA LYS A 408 5.52 -10.02 22.61
C LYS A 408 5.42 -10.46 21.15
N VAL A 409 6.21 -9.83 20.28
CA VAL A 409 6.43 -10.27 18.90
C VAL A 409 7.76 -11.02 18.82
N GLU A 410 7.76 -12.20 18.26
CA GLU A 410 8.94 -13.06 18.15
C GLU A 410 9.17 -13.50 16.71
N LYS A 411 10.43 -13.50 16.28
CA LYS A 411 10.90 -14.08 15.02
C LYS A 411 11.21 -15.56 15.24
N ARG A 412 10.56 -16.42 14.47
CA ARG A 412 10.80 -17.88 14.48
C ARG A 412 11.17 -18.34 13.08
N MET A 413 12.21 -19.16 12.97
CA MET A 413 12.58 -19.82 11.71
C MET A 413 11.96 -21.23 11.72
N VAL A 414 11.27 -21.57 10.65
CA VAL A 414 10.55 -22.83 10.49
C VAL A 414 11.03 -23.53 9.23
N GLU A 415 11.42 -24.79 9.34
CA GLU A 415 11.77 -25.62 8.19
C GLU A 415 10.52 -25.99 7.38
N THR A 416 10.57 -25.75 6.09
CA THR A 416 9.52 -26.10 5.14
C THR A 416 9.64 -27.55 4.68
N THR A 417 8.59 -28.09 4.05
CA THR A 417 8.57 -29.49 3.59
C THR A 417 9.63 -29.84 2.54
N ASP A 418 10.23 -28.84 1.90
CA ASP A 418 11.33 -28.99 0.93
C ASP A 418 12.71 -28.57 1.49
N GLY A 419 12.83 -28.44 2.82
CA GLY A 419 14.09 -28.21 3.52
C GLY A 419 14.61 -26.78 3.47
N LYS A 420 13.76 -25.78 3.12
CA LYS A 420 14.11 -24.36 3.20
C LYS A 420 13.67 -23.77 4.54
N GLU A 421 14.30 -22.68 4.97
CA GLU A 421 13.93 -21.95 6.18
C GLU A 421 12.96 -20.81 5.87
N MET A 422 11.85 -20.75 6.59
CA MET A 422 10.81 -19.74 6.47
C MET A 422 10.72 -18.90 7.75
N LEU A 423 10.72 -17.57 7.60
CA LEU A 423 10.47 -16.66 8.72
C LEU A 423 8.98 -16.65 9.07
N VAL A 424 8.68 -16.86 10.34
CA VAL A 424 7.33 -16.78 10.93
C VAL A 424 7.34 -15.79 12.07
N TRP A 425 6.44 -14.80 12.02
CA TRP A 425 6.19 -13.96 13.18
C TRP A 425 5.21 -14.69 14.10
N VAL A 426 5.56 -14.77 15.39
CA VAL A 426 4.68 -15.30 16.44
C VAL A 426 4.37 -14.16 17.40
N ILE A 427 3.10 -13.83 17.55
CA ILE A 427 2.64 -12.78 18.46
C ILE A 427 1.86 -13.42 19.60
N TYR A 428 2.37 -13.23 20.81
CA TYR A 428 1.79 -13.82 22.02
C TYR A 428 0.71 -12.95 22.63
N PRO A 429 -0.28 -13.52 23.32
CA PRO A 429 -1.21 -12.74 24.14
C PRO A 429 -0.48 -11.85 25.17
N PRO A 430 -1.04 -10.70 25.55
CA PRO A 430 -0.58 -9.98 26.74
C PRO A 430 -0.57 -10.90 27.96
N ASN A 431 0.38 -10.72 28.88
CA ASN A 431 0.54 -11.57 30.06
C ASN A 431 0.69 -13.07 29.73
N PHE A 432 1.36 -13.37 28.64
CA PHE A 432 1.58 -14.74 28.21
C PHE A 432 2.25 -15.59 29.28
N ASP A 433 1.64 -16.74 29.58
CA ASP A 433 2.13 -17.74 30.52
C ASP A 433 2.30 -19.09 29.79
N LYS A 434 3.53 -19.54 29.61
CA LYS A 434 3.86 -20.78 28.93
C LYS A 434 3.23 -22.06 29.52
N HIS A 435 2.71 -21.97 30.74
CA HIS A 435 2.04 -23.09 31.42
C HIS A 435 0.52 -23.15 31.17
N LYS A 436 -0.02 -22.19 30.44
CA LYS A 436 -1.42 -22.16 30.01
C LYS A 436 -1.58 -22.61 28.57
N LYS A 437 -2.76 -23.07 28.21
CA LYS A 437 -3.14 -23.44 26.84
C LYS A 437 -3.83 -22.27 26.16
N TYR A 438 -3.37 -21.93 24.95
CA TYR A 438 -3.93 -20.85 24.14
C TYR A 438 -4.45 -21.34 22.80
N PRO A 439 -5.60 -20.85 22.34
CA PRO A 439 -6.00 -21.01 20.94
C PRO A 439 -5.01 -20.29 20.02
N SER A 440 -4.93 -20.71 18.76
CA SER A 440 -4.04 -20.06 17.80
C SER A 440 -4.72 -19.70 16.48
N LEU A 441 -4.22 -18.64 15.86
CA LEU A 441 -4.65 -18.15 14.55
C LEU A 441 -3.50 -18.26 13.56
N LEU A 442 -3.66 -19.06 12.52
CA LEU A 442 -2.83 -18.98 11.33
C LEU A 442 -3.33 -17.83 10.47
N VAL A 443 -2.52 -16.81 10.26
CA VAL A 443 -2.81 -15.71 9.34
C VAL A 443 -2.26 -16.05 7.96
N CYS A 444 -3.16 -16.26 7.01
CA CYS A 444 -2.84 -16.43 5.61
C CYS A 444 -2.72 -15.05 4.95
N GLN A 445 -1.50 -14.65 4.61
CA GLN A 445 -1.23 -13.36 3.99
C GLN A 445 -1.77 -13.29 2.57
N GLY A 446 -2.40 -12.15 2.22
CA GLY A 446 -2.85 -11.84 0.86
C GLY A 446 -1.70 -11.51 -0.10
N GLY A 447 -2.03 -10.99 -1.24
CA GLY A 447 -1.13 -10.67 -2.35
C GLY A 447 -1.54 -11.44 -3.61
N PRO A 448 -0.84 -12.52 -4.01
CA PRO A 448 -0.03 -13.42 -3.19
C PRO A 448 1.37 -12.91 -2.79
N GLN A 449 1.90 -11.92 -3.49
CA GLN A 449 3.25 -11.39 -3.26
C GLN A 449 3.19 -10.14 -2.36
N SER A 450 3.01 -10.32 -1.05
CA SER A 450 2.98 -9.22 -0.06
C SER A 450 3.57 -9.67 1.27
N THR A 451 4.72 -9.11 1.64
CA THR A 451 5.48 -9.49 2.85
C THR A 451 4.68 -9.24 4.14
N VAL A 452 4.73 -10.19 5.06
CA VAL A 452 4.34 -9.95 6.46
C VAL A 452 5.51 -9.28 7.16
N SER A 453 5.55 -7.95 7.08
CA SER A 453 6.59 -7.11 7.69
C SER A 453 6.19 -6.61 9.08
N GLN A 454 6.82 -5.54 9.55
CA GLN A 454 6.54 -4.94 10.86
C GLN A 454 5.39 -3.92 10.84
N GLY A 455 4.51 -3.94 9.84
CA GLY A 455 3.41 -2.99 9.72
C GLY A 455 2.39 -3.05 10.87
N PHE A 456 1.94 -1.89 11.37
CA PHE A 456 0.82 -1.76 12.31
C PHE A 456 -0.48 -1.60 11.52
N SER A 457 -1.14 -2.71 11.22
CA SER A 457 -2.40 -2.67 10.47
C SER A 457 -3.58 -2.19 11.32
N TYR A 458 -4.43 -1.33 10.79
CA TYR A 458 -5.69 -0.95 11.42
C TYR A 458 -6.85 -1.88 11.05
N ARG A 459 -6.62 -2.82 10.12
CA ARG A 459 -7.59 -3.85 9.70
C ARG A 459 -7.19 -5.21 10.28
N TRP A 460 -6.11 -5.79 9.80
CA TRP A 460 -5.55 -7.07 10.25
C TRP A 460 -4.48 -6.84 11.31
N ASN A 461 -4.89 -6.35 12.50
CA ASN A 461 -3.96 -6.00 13.58
C ASN A 461 -3.64 -7.23 14.42
N PHE A 462 -2.39 -7.68 14.40
CA PHE A 462 -1.97 -8.87 15.12
C PHE A 462 -1.95 -8.68 16.65
N GLN A 463 -1.67 -7.48 17.13
CA GLN A 463 -1.77 -7.18 18.55
C GLN A 463 -3.21 -7.20 19.04
N LEU A 464 -4.18 -6.77 18.22
CA LEU A 464 -5.60 -6.89 18.53
C LEU A 464 -6.03 -8.35 18.62
N MET A 465 -5.58 -9.21 17.68
CA MET A 465 -5.85 -10.65 17.71
C MET A 465 -5.22 -11.30 18.96
N ALA A 466 -3.98 -10.95 19.28
CA ALA A 466 -3.27 -11.43 20.46
C ALA A 466 -3.98 -10.98 21.77
N ALA A 467 -4.46 -9.74 21.83
CA ALA A 467 -5.21 -9.21 22.96
C ALA A 467 -6.53 -9.96 23.22
N GLN A 468 -7.10 -10.64 22.22
CA GLN A 468 -8.26 -11.53 22.40
C GLN A 468 -7.89 -12.94 22.93
N GLY A 469 -6.60 -13.15 23.25
CA GLY A 469 -6.10 -14.40 23.85
C GLY A 469 -5.56 -15.42 22.85
N TYR A 470 -5.34 -15.05 21.59
CA TYR A 470 -4.79 -15.96 20.57
C TYR A 470 -3.27 -15.84 20.47
N VAL A 471 -2.58 -16.96 20.27
CA VAL A 471 -1.23 -16.97 19.70
C VAL A 471 -1.39 -16.81 18.19
N VAL A 472 -0.88 -15.70 17.65
CA VAL A 472 -0.98 -15.38 16.22
C VAL A 472 0.26 -15.89 15.50
N ILE A 473 0.07 -16.66 14.44
CA ILE A 473 1.11 -17.27 13.60
C ILE A 473 1.01 -16.62 12.22
N ALA A 474 2.00 -15.83 11.86
CA ALA A 474 2.01 -15.05 10.62
C ALA A 474 3.27 -15.40 9.78
N PRO A 475 3.19 -16.43 8.94
CA PRO A 475 4.32 -16.92 8.16
C PRO A 475 4.60 -16.08 6.92
N ASN A 476 5.87 -15.91 6.59
CA ASN A 476 6.36 -15.41 5.32
C ASN A 476 6.59 -16.59 4.35
N ARG A 477 5.50 -17.22 3.94
CA ARG A 477 5.48 -18.34 3.01
C ARG A 477 6.08 -17.97 1.65
N ARG A 478 6.33 -18.98 0.84
CA ARG A 478 6.71 -18.82 -0.55
C ARG A 478 5.81 -17.86 -1.33
N GLY A 479 6.41 -17.02 -2.19
CA GLY A 479 5.73 -15.96 -2.93
C GLY A 479 5.77 -14.59 -2.25
N LEU A 480 6.21 -14.48 -0.98
CA LEU A 480 6.31 -13.18 -0.33
C LEU A 480 7.68 -12.54 -0.64
N PRO A 481 7.72 -11.27 -1.11
CA PRO A 481 8.97 -10.54 -1.33
C PRO A 481 9.81 -10.46 -0.04
N SER A 482 11.04 -9.96 -0.15
CA SER A 482 12.03 -9.78 0.92
C SER A 482 12.94 -10.95 1.25
N PHE A 483 12.75 -12.10 0.59
CA PHE A 483 13.57 -13.30 0.78
C PHE A 483 14.26 -13.74 -0.54
N GLY A 484 14.46 -12.79 -1.46
CA GLY A 484 14.99 -13.00 -2.79
C GLY A 484 13.92 -13.26 -3.85
N GLN A 485 14.30 -13.02 -5.11
CA GLN A 485 13.37 -13.13 -6.24
C GLN A 485 12.94 -14.59 -6.49
N GLU A 486 13.83 -15.55 -6.27
CA GLU A 486 13.49 -17.00 -6.38
C GLU A 486 12.34 -17.37 -5.42
N TRP A 487 12.38 -16.88 -4.17
CA TRP A 487 11.32 -17.12 -3.18
C TRP A 487 9.99 -16.50 -3.62
N ASN A 488 10.04 -15.30 -4.17
CA ASN A 488 8.88 -14.58 -4.67
C ASN A 488 8.24 -15.29 -5.87
N ASP A 489 9.04 -15.72 -6.85
CA ASP A 489 8.56 -16.30 -8.09
C ASP A 489 7.90 -17.69 -7.92
N GLN A 490 8.29 -18.43 -6.88
CA GLN A 490 7.84 -19.82 -6.69
C GLN A 490 6.34 -19.99 -6.42
N ILE A 491 5.58 -18.91 -6.27
CA ILE A 491 4.13 -19.00 -6.10
C ILE A 491 3.37 -18.94 -7.43
N SER A 492 3.93 -18.29 -8.44
CA SER A 492 3.29 -18.19 -9.75
C SER A 492 3.19 -19.59 -10.39
N GLY A 493 1.98 -19.95 -10.83
CA GLY A 493 1.67 -21.30 -11.31
C GLY A 493 1.57 -22.39 -10.22
N ASP A 494 1.69 -22.03 -8.91
CA ASP A 494 1.69 -23.00 -7.80
C ASP A 494 0.89 -22.53 -6.57
N TRP A 495 -0.21 -21.81 -6.79
CA TRP A 495 -0.98 -21.18 -5.69
C TRP A 495 -1.40 -22.15 -4.59
N GLY A 496 -1.84 -23.35 -4.94
CA GLY A 496 -2.24 -24.42 -4.00
C GLY A 496 -1.14 -25.41 -3.62
N GLY A 497 0.09 -25.20 -4.09
CA GLY A 497 1.21 -26.12 -3.93
C GLY A 497 2.08 -25.84 -2.70
N GLN A 498 3.35 -25.46 -2.92
CA GLN A 498 4.32 -25.30 -1.83
C GLN A 498 3.93 -24.18 -0.85
N ALA A 499 3.34 -23.09 -1.33
CA ALA A 499 2.87 -22.01 -0.45
C ALA A 499 1.87 -22.49 0.61
N MET A 500 0.99 -23.43 0.28
CA MET A 500 0.06 -24.03 1.23
C MET A 500 0.76 -24.97 2.20
N ARG A 501 1.73 -25.77 1.74
CA ARG A 501 2.57 -26.61 2.62
C ARG A 501 3.37 -25.77 3.60
N ASP A 502 3.88 -24.60 3.17
CA ASP A 502 4.57 -23.64 4.04
C ASP A 502 3.67 -23.14 5.17
N LEU A 503 2.41 -22.77 4.85
CA LEU A 503 1.42 -22.37 5.86
C LEU A 503 1.16 -23.51 6.88
N LEU A 504 1.03 -24.75 6.43
CA LEU A 504 0.84 -25.91 7.31
C LEU A 504 2.10 -26.19 8.12
N SER A 505 3.31 -26.09 7.55
CA SER A 505 4.58 -26.21 8.28
C SER A 505 4.67 -25.23 9.43
N ALA A 506 4.26 -23.97 9.22
CA ALA A 506 4.27 -22.96 10.27
C ALA A 506 3.36 -23.32 11.45
N VAL A 507 2.12 -23.74 11.17
CA VAL A 507 1.17 -24.11 12.23
C VAL A 507 1.58 -25.40 12.93
N ASP A 508 2.11 -26.37 12.21
CA ASP A 508 2.56 -27.63 12.76
C ASP A 508 3.79 -27.44 13.67
N ASP A 509 4.73 -26.56 13.26
CA ASP A 509 5.92 -26.27 14.04
C ASP A 509 5.57 -25.55 15.36
N VAL A 510 4.76 -24.48 15.30
CA VAL A 510 4.32 -23.75 16.50
C VAL A 510 3.44 -24.64 17.39
N SER A 511 2.69 -25.60 16.82
CA SER A 511 1.84 -26.55 17.56
C SER A 511 2.65 -27.63 18.34
N LYS A 512 3.98 -27.70 18.18
CA LYS A 512 4.85 -28.55 19.04
C LYS A 512 4.94 -27.99 20.45
N GLU A 513 4.69 -26.70 20.64
CA GLU A 513 4.78 -26.01 21.92
C GLU A 513 3.61 -26.44 22.84
N GLU A 514 3.93 -26.70 24.11
CA GLU A 514 2.95 -27.17 25.11
C GLU A 514 1.83 -26.17 25.39
N TYR A 515 2.08 -24.88 25.19
CA TYR A 515 1.10 -23.81 25.38
C TYR A 515 0.09 -23.68 24.22
N ILE A 516 0.23 -24.39 23.11
CA ILE A 516 -0.76 -24.39 22.03
C ILE A 516 -1.87 -25.42 22.29
N ASP A 517 -3.10 -24.96 22.25
CA ASP A 517 -4.27 -25.82 22.25
C ASP A 517 -4.57 -26.29 20.81
N LYS A 518 -4.21 -27.53 20.53
CA LYS A 518 -4.36 -28.12 19.19
C LYS A 518 -5.83 -28.28 18.75
N ASP A 519 -6.75 -28.29 19.70
CA ASP A 519 -8.20 -28.41 19.42
C ASP A 519 -8.86 -27.04 19.21
N ARG A 520 -8.14 -25.93 19.38
CA ARG A 520 -8.63 -24.56 19.20
C ARG A 520 -7.73 -23.77 18.23
N ARG A 521 -7.58 -24.29 17.01
CA ARG A 521 -6.82 -23.62 15.95
C ARG A 521 -7.76 -23.14 14.84
N ALA A 522 -7.55 -21.91 14.34
CA ALA A 522 -8.26 -21.39 13.18
C ALA A 522 -7.27 -20.88 12.12
N ALA A 523 -7.70 -20.84 10.86
CA ALA A 523 -7.00 -20.14 9.79
C ALA A 523 -7.87 -19.00 9.27
N VAL A 524 -7.23 -17.82 9.09
CA VAL A 524 -7.90 -16.59 8.70
C VAL A 524 -7.10 -15.88 7.62
N GLY A 525 -7.75 -15.22 6.66
CA GLY A 525 -7.04 -14.51 5.62
C GLY A 525 -7.94 -13.71 4.68
N ALA A 526 -7.32 -12.78 3.93
CA ALA A 526 -8.01 -11.94 2.96
C ALA A 526 -7.36 -12.05 1.58
N SER A 527 -8.14 -11.84 0.50
CA SER A 527 -7.66 -11.85 -0.88
C SER A 527 -7.06 -13.23 -1.23
N TYR A 528 -5.82 -13.31 -1.68
CA TYR A 528 -5.12 -14.59 -1.78
C TYR A 528 -5.08 -15.33 -0.42
N GLY A 529 -5.05 -14.61 0.70
CA GLY A 529 -5.19 -15.25 2.03
C GLY A 529 -6.58 -15.86 2.25
N GLY A 530 -7.64 -15.25 1.72
CA GLY A 530 -8.98 -15.83 1.67
C GLY A 530 -9.06 -17.05 0.76
N TYR A 531 -8.39 -17.02 -0.39
CA TYR A 531 -8.15 -18.20 -1.24
C TYR A 531 -7.48 -19.32 -0.45
N SER A 532 -6.40 -18.99 0.29
CA SER A 532 -5.67 -19.95 1.12
C SER A 532 -6.59 -20.61 2.14
N VAL A 533 -7.49 -19.84 2.76
CA VAL A 533 -8.50 -20.38 3.69
C VAL A 533 -9.47 -21.34 2.98
N TYR A 534 -9.99 -20.97 1.80
CA TYR A 534 -10.87 -21.86 1.02
C TYR A 534 -10.15 -23.13 0.57
N TRP A 535 -8.89 -23.02 0.16
CA TRP A 535 -8.05 -24.15 -0.20
C TRP A 535 -7.83 -25.08 1.00
N LEU A 536 -7.40 -24.50 2.13
CA LEU A 536 -7.17 -25.25 3.37
C LEU A 536 -8.45 -25.91 3.89
N ALA A 537 -9.63 -25.33 3.70
CA ALA A 537 -10.89 -25.95 4.10
C ALA A 537 -11.10 -27.34 3.45
N GLY A 538 -10.52 -27.56 2.26
CA GLY A 538 -10.53 -28.86 1.60
C GLY A 538 -9.29 -29.76 1.84
N HIS A 539 -8.22 -29.23 2.50
CA HIS A 539 -6.90 -29.88 2.56
C HIS A 539 -6.21 -29.79 3.94
N HIS A 540 -6.89 -29.36 5.00
CA HIS A 540 -6.25 -29.11 6.31
C HIS A 540 -6.04 -30.35 7.19
N GLU A 541 -6.55 -31.52 6.80
CA GLU A 541 -6.35 -32.77 7.53
C GLU A 541 -6.71 -32.66 9.03
N ASN A 542 -7.85 -32.05 9.33
CA ASN A 542 -8.36 -31.78 10.69
C ASN A 542 -7.52 -30.85 11.58
N ARG A 543 -6.59 -30.07 11.01
CA ARG A 543 -5.77 -29.13 11.78
C ARG A 543 -6.57 -27.97 12.35
N PHE A 544 -7.61 -27.51 11.67
CA PHE A 544 -8.38 -26.32 12.05
C PHE A 544 -9.83 -26.66 12.45
N LYS A 545 -10.37 -25.88 13.38
CA LYS A 545 -11.75 -25.95 13.88
C LYS A 545 -12.61 -24.79 13.42
N SER A 546 -12.02 -23.77 12.82
CA SER A 546 -12.71 -22.58 12.31
C SER A 546 -11.95 -21.93 11.18
N PHE A 547 -12.69 -21.32 10.27
CA PHE A 547 -12.14 -20.55 9.15
C PHE A 547 -12.80 -19.18 9.05
N ILE A 548 -12.00 -18.16 8.63
CA ILE A 548 -12.52 -16.84 8.21
C ILE A 548 -11.85 -16.46 6.89
N ALA A 549 -12.62 -16.37 5.82
CA ALA A 549 -12.19 -15.96 4.50
C ALA A 549 -12.81 -14.60 4.14
N HIS A 550 -11.97 -13.59 3.89
CA HIS A 550 -12.41 -12.27 3.48
C HIS A 550 -11.98 -12.01 2.03
N CYS A 551 -12.93 -11.66 1.15
CA CYS A 551 -12.70 -11.35 -0.25
C CYS A 551 -11.75 -12.37 -0.93
N GLY A 552 -11.97 -13.65 -0.65
CA GLY A 552 -11.13 -14.75 -1.11
C GLY A 552 -11.51 -15.24 -2.49
N VAL A 553 -10.52 -15.65 -3.29
CA VAL A 553 -10.73 -16.30 -4.58
C VAL A 553 -11.16 -17.75 -4.34
N PHE A 554 -12.27 -18.15 -4.91
CA PHE A 554 -12.85 -19.50 -4.74
C PHE A 554 -12.81 -20.32 -6.01
N ASN A 555 -13.12 -19.71 -7.15
CA ASN A 555 -13.18 -20.34 -8.46
C ASN A 555 -12.26 -19.61 -9.42
N LEU A 556 -11.11 -20.20 -9.77
CA LEU A 556 -10.09 -19.55 -10.58
C LEU A 556 -10.56 -19.21 -12.01
N GLU A 557 -11.49 -19.98 -12.59
CA GLU A 557 -12.07 -19.68 -13.89
C GLU A 557 -12.95 -18.42 -13.81
N SER A 558 -13.84 -18.36 -12.79
CA SER A 558 -14.67 -17.19 -12.51
C SER A 558 -13.83 -15.95 -12.22
N MET A 559 -12.79 -16.11 -11.39
CA MET A 559 -11.86 -15.03 -11.07
C MET A 559 -11.20 -14.47 -12.33
N TYR A 560 -10.64 -15.31 -13.20
CA TYR A 560 -10.01 -14.87 -14.43
C TYR A 560 -10.98 -14.11 -15.35
N GLY A 561 -12.23 -14.59 -15.44
CA GLY A 561 -13.25 -13.98 -16.31
C GLY A 561 -13.89 -12.70 -15.76
N SER A 562 -13.63 -12.34 -14.52
CA SER A 562 -14.34 -11.24 -13.85
C SER A 562 -13.51 -10.29 -13.01
N THR A 563 -12.22 -10.52 -12.79
CA THR A 563 -11.30 -9.54 -12.21
C THR A 563 -11.01 -8.39 -13.18
N GLU A 564 -10.51 -7.25 -12.69
CA GLU A 564 -10.25 -6.07 -13.51
C GLU A 564 -8.84 -6.08 -14.15
N GLU A 565 -7.77 -6.37 -13.39
CA GLU A 565 -6.39 -6.40 -13.89
C GLU A 565 -6.01 -7.81 -14.34
N ILE A 566 -6.15 -8.07 -15.62
CA ILE A 566 -5.88 -9.41 -16.20
C ILE A 566 -4.40 -9.79 -16.14
N PHE A 567 -3.49 -8.82 -16.08
CA PHE A 567 -2.05 -9.12 -16.07
C PHE A 567 -1.64 -10.02 -14.91
N PHE A 568 -2.15 -9.80 -13.69
CA PHE A 568 -1.72 -10.61 -12.56
C PHE A 568 -2.23 -12.05 -12.65
N VAL A 569 -3.50 -12.27 -13.04
CA VAL A 569 -4.03 -13.63 -13.22
C VAL A 569 -3.41 -14.33 -14.44
N ASN A 570 -3.06 -13.58 -15.49
CA ASN A 570 -2.30 -14.13 -16.62
C ASN A 570 -0.94 -14.66 -16.18
N HIS A 571 -0.23 -13.91 -15.35
CA HIS A 571 1.08 -14.34 -14.87
C HIS A 571 0.94 -15.49 -13.87
N ASP A 572 0.16 -15.30 -12.84
CA ASP A 572 0.08 -16.22 -11.69
C ASP A 572 -0.66 -17.52 -11.98
N LEU A 573 -1.59 -17.53 -12.94
CA LEU A 573 -2.32 -18.74 -13.34
C LEU A 573 -1.79 -19.36 -14.65
N GLU A 574 -0.69 -18.83 -15.21
CA GLU A 574 -0.05 -19.27 -16.45
C GLU A 574 -0.90 -19.07 -17.73
N GLY A 575 -1.81 -18.09 -17.70
CA GLY A 575 -2.66 -17.70 -18.81
C GLY A 575 -4.15 -18.02 -18.59
N PRO A 576 -5.00 -17.80 -19.60
CA PRO A 576 -6.44 -17.98 -19.50
C PRO A 576 -6.84 -19.46 -19.41
N TYR A 577 -7.97 -19.74 -18.76
CA TYR A 577 -8.51 -21.11 -18.61
C TYR A 577 -8.89 -21.77 -19.96
N TRP A 578 -9.09 -20.99 -21.02
CA TRP A 578 -9.33 -21.52 -22.38
C TRP A 578 -8.04 -21.75 -23.20
N LYS A 579 -6.86 -21.55 -22.61
CA LYS A 579 -5.59 -21.87 -23.25
C LYS A 579 -5.46 -23.39 -23.44
N THR A 580 -4.80 -23.82 -24.54
CA THR A 580 -4.57 -25.24 -24.82
C THR A 580 -3.08 -25.56 -24.76
N PRO A 581 -2.60 -26.47 -23.91
CA PRO A 581 -3.37 -27.12 -22.84
C PRO A 581 -3.80 -26.14 -21.75
N THR A 582 -4.92 -26.43 -21.06
CA THR A 582 -5.39 -25.64 -19.92
C THR A 582 -4.33 -25.61 -18.82
N PRO A 583 -3.98 -24.45 -18.27
CA PRO A 583 -3.02 -24.36 -17.17
C PRO A 583 -3.47 -25.22 -15.97
N LYS A 584 -2.51 -25.89 -15.33
CA LYS A 584 -2.76 -26.79 -14.19
C LYS A 584 -3.45 -26.09 -13.02
N SER A 585 -3.24 -24.79 -12.86
CA SER A 585 -3.83 -23.96 -11.80
C SER A 585 -5.34 -24.13 -11.70
N TYR A 586 -6.05 -24.13 -12.84
CA TYR A 586 -7.52 -24.26 -12.86
C TYR A 586 -8.02 -25.61 -12.42
N GLU A 587 -7.28 -26.68 -12.74
CA GLU A 587 -7.68 -28.05 -12.39
C GLU A 587 -7.21 -28.47 -11.00
N GLN A 588 -5.99 -28.09 -10.60
CA GLN A 588 -5.36 -28.59 -9.40
C GLN A 588 -5.52 -27.64 -8.20
N PHE A 589 -5.66 -26.32 -8.42
CA PHE A 589 -5.59 -25.33 -7.36
C PHE A 589 -6.86 -24.50 -7.16
N SER A 590 -7.95 -24.82 -7.86
CA SER A 590 -9.20 -24.07 -7.72
C SER A 590 -10.06 -24.64 -6.55
N PRO A 591 -10.24 -23.88 -5.44
CA PRO A 591 -10.88 -24.38 -4.22
C PRO A 591 -12.28 -25.00 -4.42
N HIS A 592 -13.07 -24.47 -5.36
CA HIS A 592 -14.42 -24.94 -5.63
C HIS A 592 -14.48 -26.44 -6.01
N LYS A 593 -13.40 -27.01 -6.56
CA LYS A 593 -13.32 -28.42 -6.93
C LYS A 593 -13.16 -29.35 -5.72
N PHE A 594 -12.82 -28.82 -4.55
CA PHE A 594 -12.55 -29.57 -3.32
C PHE A 594 -13.58 -29.39 -2.22
N VAL A 595 -14.70 -28.72 -2.49
CA VAL A 595 -15.77 -28.45 -1.54
C VAL A 595 -16.31 -29.72 -0.86
N LYS A 596 -16.33 -30.86 -1.56
CA LYS A 596 -16.74 -32.16 -1.01
C LYS A 596 -15.91 -32.56 0.23
N ASN A 597 -14.73 -32.01 0.42
CA ASN A 597 -13.86 -32.30 1.56
C ASN A 597 -14.07 -31.32 2.72
N TRP A 598 -14.89 -30.27 2.53
CA TRP A 598 -15.12 -29.28 3.56
C TRP A 598 -15.94 -29.87 4.71
N ASN A 599 -15.51 -29.65 5.94
CA ASN A 599 -16.19 -30.19 7.15
C ASN A 599 -16.08 -29.24 8.36
N THR A 600 -15.50 -28.06 8.18
CA THR A 600 -15.18 -27.13 9.27
C THR A 600 -15.97 -25.83 9.11
N PRO A 601 -16.49 -25.25 10.21
CA PRO A 601 -17.21 -23.98 10.19
C PRO A 601 -16.43 -22.85 9.50
N ILE A 602 -17.13 -22.05 8.68
CA ILE A 602 -16.50 -20.96 7.90
C ILE A 602 -17.33 -19.68 7.93
N LEU A 603 -16.66 -18.54 8.25
CA LEU A 603 -17.18 -17.20 8.02
C LEU A 603 -16.65 -16.69 6.68
N VAL A 604 -17.54 -16.38 5.76
CA VAL A 604 -17.24 -15.75 4.48
C VAL A 604 -17.59 -14.27 4.60
N ILE A 605 -16.64 -13.38 4.28
CA ILE A 605 -16.84 -11.93 4.24
C ILE A 605 -16.56 -11.45 2.83
N HIS A 606 -17.47 -10.67 2.24
CA HIS A 606 -17.26 -10.13 0.89
C HIS A 606 -18.00 -8.81 0.68
N ASN A 607 -17.48 -7.99 -0.25
CA ASN A 607 -17.91 -6.62 -0.46
C ASN A 607 -18.44 -6.42 -1.88
N GLU A 608 -19.47 -5.56 -2.05
CA GLU A 608 -20.15 -5.32 -3.33
C GLU A 608 -19.24 -4.72 -4.39
N LYS A 609 -18.41 -3.74 -3.98
CA LYS A 609 -17.55 -2.98 -4.89
C LYS A 609 -16.14 -3.57 -5.01
N ASP A 610 -15.99 -4.83 -4.67
CA ASP A 610 -14.73 -5.55 -4.87
C ASP A 610 -14.63 -6.02 -6.32
N PHE A 611 -13.85 -5.29 -7.13
CA PHE A 611 -13.63 -5.65 -8.53
C PHE A 611 -12.31 -6.41 -8.72
N ARG A 612 -11.42 -6.38 -7.72
CA ARG A 612 -10.20 -7.20 -7.65
C ARG A 612 -10.52 -8.68 -7.48
N VAL A 613 -11.32 -9.01 -6.45
CA VAL A 613 -11.87 -10.35 -6.22
C VAL A 613 -13.40 -10.20 -6.20
N PRO A 614 -14.06 -10.41 -7.36
CA PRO A 614 -15.49 -10.08 -7.48
C PRO A 614 -16.39 -10.83 -6.51
N LEU A 615 -17.46 -10.19 -6.07
CA LEU A 615 -18.44 -10.69 -5.10
C LEU A 615 -18.91 -12.13 -5.38
N GLY A 616 -18.96 -12.51 -6.66
CA GLY A 616 -19.34 -13.87 -7.10
C GLY A 616 -18.50 -14.97 -6.45
N GLU A 617 -17.24 -14.72 -6.12
CA GLU A 617 -16.35 -15.66 -5.44
C GLU A 617 -16.86 -15.99 -4.03
N GLY A 618 -17.22 -14.97 -3.25
CA GLY A 618 -17.79 -15.15 -1.91
C GLY A 618 -19.17 -15.79 -1.93
N LEU A 619 -20.03 -15.41 -2.88
CA LEU A 619 -21.37 -16.01 -3.04
C LEU A 619 -21.30 -17.51 -3.36
N GLN A 620 -20.40 -17.91 -4.28
CA GLN A 620 -20.18 -19.32 -4.62
C GLN A 620 -19.68 -20.10 -3.41
N ALA A 621 -18.67 -19.58 -2.68
CA ALA A 621 -18.11 -20.25 -1.51
C ALA A 621 -19.14 -20.42 -0.39
N TYR A 622 -19.91 -19.38 -0.07
CA TYR A 622 -20.95 -19.45 0.95
C TYR A 622 -22.06 -20.42 0.57
N SER A 623 -22.56 -20.37 -0.66
CA SER A 623 -23.59 -21.27 -1.14
C SER A 623 -23.14 -22.75 -1.09
N ALA A 624 -21.87 -22.99 -1.48
CA ALA A 624 -21.30 -24.33 -1.41
C ALA A 624 -21.24 -24.85 0.04
N ALA A 625 -20.80 -24.03 1.00
CA ALA A 625 -20.76 -24.41 2.41
C ALA A 625 -22.15 -24.70 2.97
N GLN A 626 -23.14 -23.85 2.67
CA GLN A 626 -24.55 -24.08 3.10
C GLN A 626 -25.14 -25.36 2.53
N LEU A 627 -24.96 -25.61 1.23
CA LEU A 627 -25.48 -26.80 0.55
C LEU A 627 -24.81 -28.09 1.03
N GLN A 628 -23.57 -28.02 1.52
CA GLN A 628 -22.89 -29.14 2.17
C GLN A 628 -23.25 -29.30 3.65
N GLY A 629 -24.18 -28.50 4.20
CA GLY A 629 -24.58 -28.54 5.60
C GLY A 629 -23.51 -28.05 6.59
N ILE A 630 -22.54 -27.30 6.13
CA ILE A 630 -21.46 -26.78 6.96
C ILE A 630 -21.94 -25.51 7.69
N LYS A 631 -21.71 -25.44 9.02
CA LYS A 631 -21.96 -24.20 9.78
C LYS A 631 -21.21 -23.05 9.11
N SER A 632 -21.94 -22.09 8.54
CA SER A 632 -21.35 -20.97 7.83
C SER A 632 -22.16 -19.70 8.01
N ARG A 633 -21.47 -18.56 7.87
CA ARG A 633 -22.07 -17.22 7.94
C ARG A 633 -21.52 -16.39 6.78
N PHE A 634 -22.35 -15.51 6.19
CA PHE A 634 -21.96 -14.55 5.18
C PHE A 634 -22.10 -13.15 5.74
N LEU A 635 -20.97 -12.40 5.80
CA LEU A 635 -20.97 -10.99 6.16
C LEU A 635 -20.72 -10.17 4.89
N TYR A 636 -21.70 -9.37 4.51
CA TYR A 636 -21.70 -8.61 3.27
C TYR A 636 -21.73 -7.10 3.53
N PHE A 637 -20.85 -6.39 2.83
CA PHE A 637 -20.83 -4.92 2.86
C PHE A 637 -21.17 -4.36 1.46
N SER A 638 -22.28 -3.64 1.37
CA SER A 638 -22.83 -3.11 0.10
C SER A 638 -22.08 -1.88 -0.45
N ASP A 639 -21.22 -1.26 0.36
CA ASP A 639 -20.60 0.03 0.06
C ASP A 639 -19.07 0.07 0.25
N GLU A 640 -18.44 -1.11 0.36
CA GLU A 640 -16.99 -1.29 0.47
C GLU A 640 -16.41 -1.95 -0.80
N GLY A 641 -15.14 -1.62 -1.10
CA GLY A 641 -14.34 -2.27 -2.13
C GLY A 641 -13.59 -3.49 -1.60
N HIS A 642 -12.42 -3.80 -2.17
CA HIS A 642 -11.60 -4.93 -1.71
C HIS A 642 -11.19 -4.81 -0.24
N TRP A 643 -11.14 -3.60 0.27
CA TRP A 643 -10.84 -3.29 1.67
C TRP A 643 -12.07 -2.71 2.37
N VAL A 644 -12.29 -3.12 3.64
CA VAL A 644 -13.26 -2.45 4.53
C VAL A 644 -12.55 -1.25 5.16
N THR A 645 -12.95 -0.06 4.78
CA THR A 645 -12.23 1.18 5.12
C THR A 645 -13.03 2.15 5.98
N LYS A 646 -14.35 2.11 5.91
CA LYS A 646 -15.22 2.98 6.70
C LYS A 646 -15.18 2.58 8.19
N PRO A 647 -15.06 3.53 9.12
CA PRO A 647 -14.88 3.25 10.54
C PRO A 647 -15.90 2.27 11.15
N GLN A 648 -17.21 2.51 10.92
CA GLN A 648 -18.25 1.65 11.47
C GLN A 648 -18.27 0.26 10.84
N ASN A 649 -18.06 0.18 9.52
CA ASN A 649 -17.94 -1.11 8.83
C ASN A 649 -16.73 -1.91 9.34
N SER A 650 -15.61 -1.26 9.55
CA SER A 650 -14.41 -1.92 10.09
C SER A 650 -14.60 -2.38 11.54
N LEU A 651 -15.28 -1.59 12.38
CA LEU A 651 -15.62 -2.04 13.73
C LEU A 651 -16.58 -3.23 13.71
N LEU A 652 -17.60 -3.20 12.87
CA LEU A 652 -18.53 -4.32 12.68
C LEU A 652 -17.77 -5.57 12.22
N TRP A 653 -16.89 -5.42 11.22
CA TRP A 653 -16.02 -6.49 10.74
C TRP A 653 -15.19 -7.11 11.87
N GLN A 654 -14.49 -6.28 12.68
CA GLN A 654 -13.67 -6.76 13.79
C GLN A 654 -14.50 -7.47 14.87
N ARG A 655 -15.67 -6.94 15.22
CA ARG A 655 -16.57 -7.56 16.21
C ARG A 655 -17.11 -8.90 15.71
N GLU A 656 -17.57 -9.01 14.46
CA GLU A 656 -18.09 -10.28 13.90
C GLU A 656 -16.96 -11.30 13.67
N PHE A 657 -15.74 -10.85 13.35
CA PHE A 657 -14.56 -11.70 13.27
C PHE A 657 -14.29 -12.42 14.61
N PHE A 658 -14.21 -11.69 15.71
CA PHE A 658 -13.96 -12.31 17.02
C PHE A 658 -15.18 -13.07 17.54
N ARG A 659 -16.38 -12.57 17.32
CA ARG A 659 -17.60 -13.30 17.67
C ARG A 659 -17.68 -14.66 16.99
N TRP A 660 -17.31 -14.75 15.72
CA TRP A 660 -17.27 -16.02 15.00
C TRP A 660 -16.26 -17.00 15.61
N LEU A 661 -15.05 -16.52 15.94
CA LEU A 661 -14.02 -17.33 16.60
C LEU A 661 -14.50 -17.81 17.99
N ASP A 662 -15.17 -16.97 18.76
CA ASP A 662 -15.74 -17.34 20.06
C ASP A 662 -16.81 -18.43 19.93
N GLU A 663 -17.66 -18.37 18.92
CA GLU A 663 -18.73 -19.34 18.67
C GLU A 663 -18.21 -20.70 18.13
N THR A 664 -16.99 -20.75 17.65
CA THR A 664 -16.46 -21.93 16.94
C THR A 664 -15.21 -22.55 17.57
N LEU A 665 -14.51 -21.80 18.44
CA LEU A 665 -13.31 -22.28 19.14
C LEU A 665 -13.48 -22.44 20.67
N LYS A 666 -14.59 -21.95 21.25
CA LYS A 666 -14.86 -22.08 22.70
C LYS A 666 -15.69 -23.28 23.05
#